data_91ec529a3eac75aab04f75b90d1fd123
#
_entry.id   91ec529a3eac75aab04f75b90d1fd123
#
_cell.length_a   1.000
_cell.length_b   1.000
_cell.length_c   1.000
_cell.angle_alpha   90.00
_cell.angle_beta   90.00
_cell.angle_gamma   90.00
#
_symmetry.space_group_name_H-M   'P 1'
#
loop_
_entity.id
_entity.type
_entity.pdbx_description
1 polymer ?
#
loop_
_entity_poly.entity_id
_entity_poly.type
_entity_poly.pdbx_seq_one_letter_code
_entity_poly.pdbx_strand_id
1 'polypeptide(L)'
;MIDRNQLLKENFIKHTLSGDLPSSNITVTPQDVGLSALEVVDIFESQVMSRHLDLQSRLMQKQGQSFYTIGSSGHEGNAAYAKAFRPDDMAFLHYRSAAFLIQRGKQLPGETQLYDMLLSFAASADDPISGGRHKVLGSKTLCVPPQTSTIASHLPKAVGTAYSIPLARRLDHDGEVPHDSVVICNFGDASSNHSTTQGAINTAAWAAYQSVPLPIVFVCEDNGIGISTATPTGWIAANFSNRAGIEYIYCDGLNVLDTYQKAKQAERIARKLRKPVFLHVRTVRLLGHAGSDAEFTYRSKADIDANERQDPLLHTARILLENNILTAAQICDIYSDMEQQIAHIAQEVIKRPRLTTAEQVKASLIPKFDVADCNYAQPLSKEQRLILFNHEKHNLKKSHPMAKLINWTLMDLMAEQQNIVMCGEDIAKKGGVYSVTSKLSEKFSVNRVINTVLDEQSILGLAIGLAHNGFLPIPEIQFLAYVHNAEDQIRGEAATLPFFSNGQFTNPMVIRIAGLAYQKGFGGHFHNDNSFAVFRDIPGLILACPSNGADAVEMMRQCVKMAQEQKRLVVFLEPIALYMTRDLHEKDDNLWANDYVTPAQAQPIELGQFKQYGDGTDLCIVSYGNGYYLSRQAEKILAEKGIICRVIDLRWLSDIDQQKLVETTSACDKVLIVDECRHTGSISEALFTMISEGSQQQPVIQRITAEDSFIPLGSAAYAVLPSTEEIVNTAIAMTEQEKNDE
;
A
#
# COMPACT_ATOMS: atom_id res chain seq x y z
N MET A 1 1.88 40.25 17.33
CA MET A 1 1.34 38.86 17.49
C MET A 1 2.34 38.14 18.34
N ILE A 2 1.94 37.59 19.49
CA ILE A 2 2.85 36.83 20.40
C ILE A 2 3.30 35.59 19.67
N ASP A 3 4.61 35.35 19.60
CA ASP A 3 5.14 34.09 19.04
C ASP A 3 4.83 32.94 20.00
N ARG A 4 3.90 32.07 19.61
CA ARG A 4 3.46 30.91 20.40
C ARG A 4 4.59 29.94 20.72
N ASN A 5 5.58 29.82 19.82
CA ASN A 5 6.73 28.98 20.03
C ASN A 5 7.58 29.51 21.20
N GLN A 6 7.81 30.82 21.22
CA GLN A 6 8.57 31.46 22.28
C GLN A 6 7.84 31.42 23.62
N LEU A 7 6.52 31.68 23.61
CA LEU A 7 5.70 31.62 24.82
C LEU A 7 5.74 30.22 25.47
N LEU A 8 5.65 29.15 24.64
CA LEU A 8 5.68 27.78 25.15
C LEU A 8 7.02 27.45 25.82
N LYS A 9 8.14 27.93 25.28
CA LYS A 9 9.48 27.78 25.90
C LYS A 9 9.57 28.51 27.23
N GLU A 10 9.16 29.76 27.25
CA GLU A 10 9.21 30.62 28.45
C GLU A 10 8.32 30.06 29.57
N ASN A 11 7.13 29.57 29.21
CA ASN A 11 6.21 28.95 30.17
C ASN A 11 6.80 27.68 30.80
N PHE A 12 7.45 26.80 30.02
CA PHE A 12 8.08 25.61 30.58
C PHE A 12 9.15 25.95 31.62
N ILE A 13 10.08 26.86 31.27
CA ILE A 13 11.17 27.29 32.19
C ILE A 13 10.58 27.95 33.43
N LYS A 14 9.66 28.89 33.24
CA LYS A 14 9.02 29.64 34.35
C LYS A 14 8.33 28.71 35.33
N HIS A 15 7.47 27.80 34.85
CA HIS A 15 6.70 26.89 35.70
C HIS A 15 7.60 25.89 36.39
N THR A 16 8.64 25.38 35.73
CA THR A 16 9.62 24.45 36.33
C THR A 16 10.38 25.13 37.47
N LEU A 17 10.90 26.35 37.27
CA LEU A 17 11.64 27.09 38.30
C LEU A 17 10.78 27.54 39.47
N SER A 18 9.53 27.91 39.24
CA SER A 18 8.60 28.31 40.29
C SER A 18 7.97 27.17 41.05
N GLY A 19 8.05 25.94 40.53
CA GLY A 19 7.35 24.77 41.09
C GLY A 19 5.84 24.79 40.86
N ASP A 20 5.32 25.70 39.99
CA ASP A 20 3.90 25.74 39.59
C ASP A 20 3.61 24.69 38.52
N LEU A 21 3.59 23.42 38.92
CA LEU A 21 3.46 22.27 38.05
C LEU A 21 2.06 21.64 38.10
N PRO A 22 1.61 20.99 36.98
CA PRO A 22 0.28 20.41 36.95
C PRO A 22 0.14 19.26 37.96
N SER A 23 -0.97 19.21 38.67
CA SER A 23 -1.28 18.11 39.59
C SER A 23 -1.60 16.80 38.87
N SER A 24 -1.41 15.67 39.55
CA SER A 24 -1.84 14.37 39.05
C SER A 24 -2.41 13.54 40.19
N ASN A 25 -3.42 12.76 39.88
CA ASN A 25 -3.98 11.77 40.81
C ASN A 25 -3.20 10.43 40.74
N ILE A 26 -2.21 10.32 39.91
CA ILE A 26 -1.39 9.11 39.75
C ILE A 26 -0.22 9.21 40.74
N THR A 27 -0.13 8.27 41.64
CA THR A 27 0.81 8.25 42.78
C THR A 27 1.94 7.23 42.61
N VAL A 28 2.02 6.55 41.46
CA VAL A 28 3.09 5.57 41.17
C VAL A 28 4.45 6.25 41.04
N THR A 29 5.47 5.60 41.61
CA THR A 29 6.87 6.03 41.49
C THR A 29 7.58 5.32 40.34
N PRO A 30 8.76 5.79 39.90
CA PRO A 30 9.56 5.08 38.91
C PRO A 30 9.84 3.62 39.28
N GLN A 31 10.15 3.35 40.55
CA GLN A 31 10.42 2.02 41.05
C GLN A 31 9.20 1.08 40.96
N ASP A 32 8.00 1.60 41.22
CA ASP A 32 6.75 0.81 41.14
C ASP A 32 6.48 0.29 39.71
N VAL A 33 6.96 1.01 38.69
CA VAL A 33 6.82 0.62 37.28
C VAL A 33 8.08 -0.04 36.73
N GLY A 34 9.13 -0.18 37.53
CA GLY A 34 10.37 -0.84 37.16
C GLY A 34 11.33 0.02 36.33
N LEU A 35 11.22 1.35 36.41
CA LEU A 35 12.14 2.30 35.79
C LEU A 35 13.18 2.80 36.80
N SER A 36 14.45 2.84 36.41
CA SER A 36 15.52 3.54 37.13
C SER A 36 15.40 5.05 36.94
N ALA A 37 16.02 5.82 37.82
CA ALA A 37 16.12 7.27 37.70
C ALA A 37 16.73 7.71 36.34
N LEU A 38 17.75 7.02 35.86
CA LEU A 38 18.39 7.30 34.57
C LEU A 38 17.44 7.04 33.38
N GLU A 39 16.59 6.01 33.46
CA GLU A 39 15.63 5.73 32.40
C GLU A 39 14.50 6.78 32.35
N VAL A 40 14.10 7.35 33.48
CA VAL A 40 13.14 8.46 33.50
C VAL A 40 13.76 9.72 32.89
N VAL A 41 15.04 10.01 33.18
CA VAL A 41 15.79 11.10 32.55
C VAL A 41 15.91 10.85 31.04
N ASP A 42 16.25 9.65 30.61
CA ASP A 42 16.35 9.25 29.20
C ASP A 42 15.04 9.47 28.43
N ILE A 43 13.88 9.14 29.04
CA ILE A 43 12.55 9.44 28.49
C ILE A 43 12.32 10.96 28.39
N PHE A 44 12.64 11.70 29.45
CA PHE A 44 12.52 13.16 29.48
C PHE A 44 13.34 13.83 28.39
N GLU A 45 14.60 13.44 28.19
CA GLU A 45 15.44 13.94 27.12
C GLU A 45 14.80 13.70 25.74
N SER A 46 14.22 12.52 25.50
CA SER A 46 13.52 12.21 24.25
C SER A 46 12.30 13.09 24.02
N GLN A 47 11.57 13.41 25.10
CA GLN A 47 10.45 14.37 25.07
C GLN A 47 10.96 15.77 24.71
N VAL A 48 12.02 16.23 25.34
CA VAL A 48 12.64 17.56 25.09
C VAL A 48 13.17 17.66 23.66
N MET A 49 13.85 16.61 23.17
CA MET A 49 14.30 16.53 21.77
C MET A 49 13.12 16.69 20.80
N SER A 50 12.04 15.96 21.01
CA SER A 50 10.84 16.03 20.17
C SER A 50 10.21 17.41 20.17
N ARG A 51 10.12 18.06 21.34
CA ARG A 51 9.60 19.41 21.47
C ARG A 51 10.44 20.41 20.69
N HIS A 52 11.74 20.42 20.86
CA HIS A 52 12.63 21.36 20.18
C HIS A 52 12.72 21.10 18.68
N LEU A 53 12.60 19.84 18.23
CA LEU A 53 12.46 19.51 16.81
C LEU A 53 11.22 20.15 16.18
N ASP A 54 10.05 20.07 16.85
CA ASP A 54 8.83 20.74 16.36
C ASP A 54 9.03 22.26 16.27
N LEU A 55 9.53 22.88 17.34
CA LEU A 55 9.79 24.32 17.37
C LEU A 55 10.79 24.75 16.31
N GLN A 56 11.89 24.00 16.14
CA GLN A 56 12.91 24.24 15.13
C GLN A 56 12.37 24.08 13.70
N SER A 57 11.55 23.06 13.45
CA SER A 57 10.94 22.87 12.12
C SER A 57 10.06 24.05 11.71
N ARG A 58 9.30 24.61 12.66
CA ARG A 58 8.47 25.81 12.45
C ARG A 58 9.33 27.07 12.20
N LEU A 59 10.48 27.19 12.89
CA LEU A 59 11.43 28.28 12.63
C LEU A 59 12.03 28.15 11.23
N MET A 60 12.49 26.94 10.84
CA MET A 60 13.02 26.65 9.51
C MET A 60 11.97 26.94 8.42
N GLN A 61 10.70 26.64 8.66
CA GLN A 61 9.61 26.95 7.72
C GLN A 61 9.42 28.45 7.54
N LYS A 62 9.42 29.23 8.63
CA LYS A 62 9.38 30.70 8.57
C LYS A 62 10.54 31.31 7.78
N GLN A 63 11.69 30.62 7.77
CA GLN A 63 12.92 31.00 7.05
C GLN A 63 12.99 30.44 5.62
N GLY A 64 11.97 29.68 5.15
CA GLY A 64 11.96 29.05 3.83
C GLY A 64 12.94 27.87 3.69
N GLN A 65 13.38 27.28 4.80
CA GLN A 65 14.35 26.19 4.87
C GLN A 65 13.68 24.81 5.05
N SER A 66 12.43 24.77 5.51
CA SER A 66 11.57 23.60 5.61
C SER A 66 10.25 23.86 4.88
N PHE A 67 9.63 22.82 4.31
CA PHE A 67 8.49 22.96 3.41
C PHE A 67 7.18 22.45 4.01
N TYR A 68 7.26 21.48 4.93
CA TYR A 68 6.09 20.85 5.51
C TYR A 68 6.35 20.54 6.99
N THR A 69 5.50 21.10 7.87
CA THR A 69 5.60 20.89 9.30
C THR A 69 4.28 20.43 9.88
N ILE A 70 4.28 19.22 10.45
CA ILE A 70 3.26 18.75 11.40
C ILE A 70 4.00 18.41 12.67
N GLY A 71 3.71 19.11 13.75
CA GLY A 71 4.48 19.01 14.98
C GLY A 71 3.96 17.96 15.94
N SER A 72 4.83 17.60 16.89
CA SER A 72 4.57 16.61 17.93
C SER A 72 4.26 17.23 19.29
N SER A 73 4.26 18.58 19.41
CA SER A 73 4.08 19.27 20.69
C SER A 73 2.74 18.93 21.36
N GLY A 74 2.84 18.34 22.55
CA GLY A 74 1.73 17.80 23.34
C GLY A 74 1.59 16.28 23.28
N HIS A 75 2.28 15.62 22.35
CA HIS A 75 2.28 14.16 22.17
C HIS A 75 3.55 13.48 22.70
N GLU A 76 4.43 14.18 23.39
CA GLU A 76 5.74 13.69 23.79
C GLU A 76 5.69 12.52 24.79
N GLY A 77 4.51 12.26 25.39
CA GLY A 77 4.28 11.05 26.19
C GLY A 77 4.51 9.74 25.44
N ASN A 78 4.52 9.79 24.10
CA ASN A 78 4.78 8.62 23.26
C ASN A 78 6.22 8.07 23.38
N ALA A 79 7.18 8.81 23.93
CA ALA A 79 8.47 8.29 24.32
C ALA A 79 8.36 7.16 25.35
N ALA A 80 7.42 7.27 26.32
CA ALA A 80 7.28 6.28 27.37
C ALA A 80 6.81 4.92 26.84
N TYR A 81 5.84 4.89 25.93
CA TYR A 81 5.46 3.60 25.34
C TYR A 81 6.47 3.09 24.30
N ALA A 82 7.25 3.96 23.64
CA ALA A 82 8.37 3.52 22.83
C ALA A 82 9.38 2.70 23.63
N LYS A 83 9.68 3.14 24.88
CA LYS A 83 10.55 2.42 25.83
C LYS A 83 9.99 1.05 26.24
N ALA A 84 8.66 0.88 26.20
CA ALA A 84 8.02 -0.35 26.62
C ALA A 84 8.13 -1.49 25.60
N PHE A 85 8.30 -1.20 24.32
CA PHE A 85 8.41 -2.18 23.23
C PHE A 85 9.86 -2.37 22.80
N ARG A 86 10.13 -3.47 22.08
CA ARG A 86 11.46 -3.76 21.53
C ARG A 86 11.69 -2.99 20.24
N PRO A 87 12.95 -2.68 19.88
CA PRO A 87 13.28 -2.03 18.60
C PRO A 87 12.90 -2.86 17.36
N ASP A 88 12.83 -4.19 17.47
CA ASP A 88 12.46 -5.13 16.41
C ASP A 88 10.95 -5.40 16.33
N ASP A 89 10.14 -4.77 17.15
CA ASP A 89 8.69 -4.75 17.02
C ASP A 89 8.29 -3.74 15.93
N MET A 90 7.68 -4.19 14.84
CA MET A 90 7.33 -3.28 13.73
C MET A 90 6.29 -2.24 14.16
N ALA A 91 6.59 -0.97 13.89
CA ALA A 91 5.76 0.15 14.31
C ALA A 91 5.29 0.99 13.11
N PHE A 92 4.00 1.15 12.98
CA PHE A 92 3.34 2.05 12.04
C PHE A 92 2.93 3.31 12.79
N LEU A 93 3.69 4.40 12.59
CA LEU A 93 3.61 5.58 13.45
C LEU A 93 2.59 6.61 12.95
N HIS A 94 1.98 7.32 13.86
CA HIS A 94 1.29 8.57 13.59
C HIS A 94 2.33 9.67 13.29
N TYR A 95 1.98 10.68 12.48
CA TYR A 95 2.89 11.78 12.13
C TYR A 95 3.34 12.65 13.31
N ARG A 96 2.72 12.51 14.50
CA ARG A 96 3.12 13.19 15.74
C ARG A 96 4.00 12.32 16.66
N SER A 97 4.40 11.14 16.23
CA SER A 97 5.16 10.18 17.04
C SER A 97 6.68 10.42 17.01
N ALA A 98 7.12 11.68 16.96
CA ALA A 98 8.55 12.00 16.91
C ALA A 98 9.29 11.51 18.16
N ALA A 99 8.76 11.72 19.36
CA ALA A 99 9.40 11.27 20.59
C ALA A 99 9.47 9.74 20.68
N PHE A 100 8.50 9.01 20.10
CA PHE A 100 8.58 7.56 19.96
C PHE A 100 9.80 7.14 19.13
N LEU A 101 9.99 7.74 17.94
CA LEU A 101 11.08 7.37 17.05
C LEU A 101 12.43 7.71 17.68
N ILE A 102 12.56 8.86 18.34
CA ILE A 102 13.77 9.28 19.07
C ILE A 102 14.08 8.28 20.19
N GLN A 103 13.11 7.98 21.03
CA GLN A 103 13.31 7.06 22.17
C GLN A 103 13.69 5.65 21.71
N ARG A 104 13.09 5.18 20.60
CA ARG A 104 13.44 3.89 20.02
C ARG A 104 14.86 3.89 19.45
N GLY A 105 15.27 4.96 18.75
CA GLY A 105 16.62 5.11 18.22
C GLY A 105 17.68 5.10 19.30
N LYS A 106 17.45 5.72 20.46
CA LYS A 106 18.38 5.69 21.61
C LYS A 106 18.64 4.28 22.17
N GLN A 107 17.79 3.29 21.82
CA GLN A 107 17.99 1.90 22.24
C GLN A 107 18.95 1.12 21.33
N LEU A 108 19.32 1.67 20.16
CA LEU A 108 20.24 1.06 19.22
C LEU A 108 21.47 1.94 19.00
N PRO A 109 22.70 1.45 19.31
CA PRO A 109 23.92 2.20 19.08
C PRO A 109 24.12 2.56 17.60
N GLY A 110 24.50 3.81 17.34
CA GLY A 110 24.78 4.28 15.98
C GLY A 110 23.62 4.96 15.27
N GLU A 111 22.42 4.90 15.84
CA GLU A 111 21.24 5.60 15.30
C GLU A 111 21.33 7.12 15.56
N THR A 112 20.97 7.91 14.54
CA THR A 112 21.09 9.38 14.53
C THR A 112 19.76 10.09 14.29
N GLN A 113 18.70 9.62 14.93
CA GLN A 113 17.31 10.03 14.63
C GLN A 113 17.07 11.54 14.67
N LEU A 114 17.75 12.25 15.59
CA LEU A 114 17.66 13.71 15.67
C LEU A 114 18.19 14.38 14.39
N TYR A 115 19.34 13.95 13.91
CA TYR A 115 19.98 14.44 12.69
C TYR A 115 19.15 14.07 11.46
N ASP A 116 18.72 12.82 11.37
CA ASP A 116 17.94 12.29 10.25
C ASP A 116 16.59 13.01 10.10
N MET A 117 15.92 13.30 11.21
CA MET A 117 14.65 14.06 11.17
C MET A 117 14.87 15.50 10.72
N LEU A 118 16.00 16.13 11.07
CA LEU A 118 16.35 17.48 10.57
C LEU A 118 16.69 17.44 9.07
N LEU A 119 17.36 16.40 8.57
CA LEU A 119 17.56 16.18 7.13
C LEU A 119 16.21 16.07 6.40
N SER A 120 15.28 15.34 6.98
CA SER A 120 13.92 15.18 6.44
C SER A 120 13.17 16.53 6.37
N PHE A 121 13.29 17.37 7.41
CA PHE A 121 12.70 18.72 7.41
C PHE A 121 13.31 19.64 6.33
N ALA A 122 14.60 19.52 6.07
CA ALA A 122 15.31 20.28 5.04
C ALA A 122 15.11 19.74 3.62
N ALA A 123 14.38 18.62 3.46
CA ALA A 123 14.24 17.87 2.21
C ALA A 123 15.61 17.52 1.59
N SER A 124 16.58 17.11 2.43
CA SER A 124 17.91 16.75 1.99
C SER A 124 17.92 15.41 1.26
N ALA A 125 18.68 15.30 0.18
CA ALA A 125 18.95 14.02 -0.49
C ALA A 125 19.68 13.01 0.39
N ASP A 126 20.35 13.49 1.48
CA ASP A 126 21.02 12.67 2.48
C ASP A 126 20.05 12.13 3.56
N ASP A 127 18.75 12.50 3.52
CA ASP A 127 17.75 11.91 4.42
C ASP A 127 17.71 10.39 4.23
N PRO A 128 18.07 9.59 5.24
CA PRO A 128 18.19 8.15 5.05
C PRO A 128 16.86 7.48 4.70
N ILE A 129 15.73 8.03 5.14
CA ILE A 129 14.45 7.37 4.89
C ILE A 129 13.78 7.81 3.59
N SER A 130 13.69 9.09 3.29
CA SER A 130 12.98 9.55 2.09
C SER A 130 13.91 10.00 0.95
N GLY A 131 15.19 10.19 1.22
CA GLY A 131 16.13 10.75 0.25
C GLY A 131 15.69 12.12 -0.26
N GLY A 132 15.06 12.93 0.58
CA GLY A 132 14.60 14.28 0.26
C GLY A 132 13.25 14.36 -0.47
N ARG A 133 12.50 13.27 -0.59
CA ARG A 133 11.23 13.25 -1.34
C ARG A 133 10.04 13.71 -0.52
N HIS A 134 10.05 13.46 0.77
CA HIS A 134 8.99 13.94 1.68
C HIS A 134 9.50 13.97 3.13
N LYS A 135 8.81 14.74 3.99
CA LYS A 135 9.00 14.69 5.43
C LYS A 135 8.18 13.54 6.00
N VAL A 136 8.84 12.48 6.41
CA VAL A 136 8.21 11.28 7.01
C VAL A 136 8.95 10.87 8.28
N LEU A 137 8.30 10.06 9.12
CA LEU A 137 8.93 9.36 10.24
C LEU A 137 9.12 7.91 9.82
N GLY A 138 10.34 7.41 9.87
CA GLY A 138 10.64 6.04 9.51
C GLY A 138 12.13 5.70 9.68
N SER A 139 12.42 4.41 9.78
CA SER A 139 13.77 3.84 9.78
C SER A 139 13.69 2.34 9.53
N LYS A 140 14.50 1.82 8.61
CA LYS A 140 14.54 0.37 8.33
C LYS A 140 15.12 -0.39 9.53
N THR A 141 16.19 0.13 10.14
CA THR A 141 16.85 -0.48 11.31
C THR A 141 15.97 -0.52 12.55
N LEU A 142 15.08 0.47 12.70
CA LEU A 142 14.13 0.54 13.81
C LEU A 142 12.79 -0.15 13.50
N CYS A 143 12.67 -0.85 12.39
CA CYS A 143 11.41 -1.50 11.95
C CYS A 143 10.22 -0.53 11.90
N VAL A 144 10.45 0.68 11.36
CA VAL A 144 9.42 1.73 11.21
C VAL A 144 9.27 2.09 9.75
N PRO A 145 8.32 1.45 9.02
CA PRO A 145 7.96 1.88 7.67
C PRO A 145 7.36 3.29 7.69
N PRO A 146 7.74 4.19 6.77
CA PRO A 146 7.17 5.52 6.72
C PRO A 146 5.69 5.48 6.37
N GLN A 147 4.93 6.47 6.88
CA GLN A 147 3.50 6.57 6.64
C GLN A 147 3.19 7.71 5.68
N THR A 148 2.15 7.53 4.87
CA THR A 148 1.62 8.58 4.02
C THR A 148 0.82 9.60 4.84
N SER A 149 0.43 10.71 4.21
CA SER A 149 -0.45 11.70 4.84
C SER A 149 -1.94 11.32 4.78
N THR A 150 -2.29 10.23 4.09
CA THR A 150 -3.67 9.73 4.06
C THR A 150 -4.04 9.17 5.43
N ILE A 151 -5.04 9.79 6.05
CA ILE A 151 -5.45 9.44 7.42
C ILE A 151 -5.88 7.97 7.49
N ALA A 152 -5.33 7.24 8.46
CA ALA A 152 -5.69 5.87 8.80
C ALA A 152 -5.31 4.78 7.76
N SER A 153 -4.76 5.12 6.61
CA SER A 153 -4.46 4.16 5.54
C SER A 153 -3.48 3.05 5.96
N HIS A 154 -2.66 3.29 6.98
CA HIS A 154 -1.69 2.32 7.51
C HIS A 154 -2.29 1.26 8.46
N LEU A 155 -3.52 1.42 8.93
CA LEU A 155 -4.10 0.46 9.88
C LEU A 155 -4.35 -0.93 9.27
N PRO A 156 -4.87 -1.08 8.04
CA PRO A 156 -5.07 -2.40 7.44
C PRO A 156 -3.75 -3.17 7.30
N LYS A 157 -2.66 -2.53 6.85
CA LYS A 157 -1.35 -3.19 6.72
C LYS A 157 -0.74 -3.55 8.08
N ALA A 158 -1.00 -2.77 9.14
CA ALA A 158 -0.58 -3.12 10.50
C ALA A 158 -1.26 -4.41 10.98
N VAL A 159 -2.56 -4.57 10.70
CA VAL A 159 -3.30 -5.81 10.98
C VAL A 159 -2.73 -6.97 10.15
N GLY A 160 -2.47 -6.75 8.87
CA GLY A 160 -1.86 -7.74 7.99
C GLY A 160 -0.47 -8.19 8.46
N THR A 161 0.38 -7.24 8.90
CA THR A 161 1.70 -7.56 9.47
C THR A 161 1.55 -8.39 10.75
N ALA A 162 0.63 -8.02 11.65
CA ALA A 162 0.38 -8.79 12.86
C ALA A 162 -0.12 -10.21 12.57
N TYR A 163 -0.95 -10.37 11.54
CA TYR A 163 -1.42 -11.68 11.09
C TYR A 163 -0.28 -12.52 10.51
N SER A 164 0.65 -11.90 9.81
CA SER A 164 1.79 -12.59 9.17
C SER A 164 2.75 -13.25 10.16
N ILE A 165 2.92 -12.69 11.37
CA ILE A 165 3.86 -13.19 12.39
C ILE A 165 3.56 -14.63 12.81
N PRO A 166 2.36 -14.96 13.35
CA PRO A 166 2.03 -16.34 13.69
C PRO A 166 1.88 -17.23 12.45
N LEU A 167 1.59 -16.67 11.28
CA LEU A 167 1.54 -17.41 10.03
C LEU A 167 2.94 -17.86 9.61
N ALA A 168 3.95 -16.99 9.66
CA ALA A 168 5.35 -17.32 9.37
C ALA A 168 5.82 -18.49 10.24
N ARG A 169 5.54 -18.44 11.55
CA ARG A 169 5.87 -19.56 12.45
C ARG A 169 5.17 -20.85 12.07
N ARG A 170 3.89 -20.82 11.64
CA ARG A 170 3.14 -22.02 11.23
C ARG A 170 3.63 -22.64 9.93
N LEU A 171 4.14 -21.80 9.03
CA LEU A 171 4.64 -22.21 7.71
C LEU A 171 6.15 -22.45 7.70
N ASP A 172 6.83 -22.34 8.85
CA ASP A 172 8.28 -22.44 8.98
C ASP A 172 9.01 -21.51 7.97
N HIS A 173 8.49 -20.28 7.88
CA HIS A 173 8.98 -19.25 6.98
C HIS A 173 9.87 -18.26 7.75
N ASP A 174 11.10 -18.07 7.29
CA ASP A 174 12.02 -17.05 7.80
C ASP A 174 11.56 -15.69 7.31
N GLY A 175 10.76 -15.01 8.15
CA GLY A 175 10.23 -13.69 7.85
C GLY A 175 11.20 -12.55 8.20
N GLU A 176 10.87 -11.35 7.74
CA GLU A 176 11.58 -10.10 8.11
C GLU A 176 11.32 -9.67 9.57
N VAL A 177 10.26 -10.19 10.19
CA VAL A 177 9.83 -9.83 11.54
C VAL A 177 9.97 -11.06 12.45
N PRO A 178 10.61 -10.92 13.64
CA PRO A 178 10.76 -12.04 14.58
C PRO A 178 9.43 -12.71 14.96
N HIS A 179 9.42 -14.02 15.10
CA HIS A 179 8.19 -14.81 15.34
C HIS A 179 7.47 -14.48 16.66
N ASP A 180 8.11 -13.76 17.56
CA ASP A 180 7.54 -13.32 18.84
C ASP A 180 7.29 -11.80 18.90
N SER A 181 7.47 -11.08 17.80
CA SER A 181 7.23 -9.64 17.69
C SER A 181 5.76 -9.26 17.93
N VAL A 182 5.59 -7.98 18.25
CA VAL A 182 4.31 -7.30 18.39
C VAL A 182 4.27 -6.16 17.38
N VAL A 183 3.15 -5.96 16.72
CA VAL A 183 2.95 -4.80 15.85
C VAL A 183 2.36 -3.65 16.67
N ILE A 184 2.92 -2.46 16.49
CA ILE A 184 2.42 -1.22 17.11
C ILE A 184 1.82 -0.36 16.00
N CYS A 185 0.59 0.12 16.18
CA CYS A 185 -0.09 0.97 15.20
C CYS A 185 -0.64 2.22 15.89
N ASN A 186 0.00 3.37 15.63
CA ASN A 186 -0.36 4.64 16.24
C ASN A 186 -1.27 5.46 15.34
N PHE A 187 -2.30 6.07 15.90
CA PHE A 187 -3.21 6.98 15.21
C PHE A 187 -3.88 7.96 16.19
N GLY A 188 -4.47 9.03 15.68
CA GLY A 188 -5.16 10.02 16.50
C GLY A 188 -6.63 9.70 16.70
N ASP A 189 -7.25 10.33 17.69
CA ASP A 189 -8.68 10.22 18.03
C ASP A 189 -9.60 10.48 16.82
N ALA A 190 -9.35 11.53 16.05
CA ALA A 190 -10.13 11.84 14.86
C ALA A 190 -10.05 10.74 13.80
N SER A 191 -8.90 10.10 13.66
CA SER A 191 -8.70 8.98 12.73
C SER A 191 -9.54 7.76 13.11
N SER A 192 -9.98 7.65 14.36
CA SER A 192 -10.84 6.55 14.82
C SER A 192 -12.19 6.49 14.09
N ASN A 193 -12.65 7.61 13.55
CA ASN A 193 -13.91 7.70 12.81
C ASN A 193 -13.75 7.34 11.33
N HIS A 194 -12.53 7.19 10.83
CA HIS A 194 -12.30 6.85 9.42
C HIS A 194 -12.76 5.42 9.13
N SER A 195 -13.42 5.19 7.99
CA SER A 195 -13.91 3.88 7.57
C SER A 195 -12.78 2.83 7.55
N THR A 196 -11.60 3.19 7.06
CA THR A 196 -10.42 2.34 7.04
C THR A 196 -9.98 1.91 8.44
N THR A 197 -10.03 2.81 9.45
CA THR A 197 -9.78 2.45 10.85
C THR A 197 -10.79 1.45 11.36
N GLN A 198 -12.09 1.72 11.10
CA GLN A 198 -13.17 0.85 11.55
C GLN A 198 -13.08 -0.53 10.90
N GLY A 199 -12.76 -0.60 9.60
CA GLY A 199 -12.52 -1.85 8.87
C GLY A 199 -11.34 -2.65 9.44
N ALA A 200 -10.19 -1.99 9.65
CA ALA A 200 -8.99 -2.63 10.21
C ALA A 200 -9.21 -3.17 11.61
N ILE A 201 -9.79 -2.36 12.51
CA ILE A 201 -10.09 -2.79 13.90
C ILE A 201 -11.14 -3.91 13.90
N ASN A 202 -12.16 -3.84 13.01
CA ASN A 202 -13.15 -4.89 12.87
C ASN A 202 -12.52 -6.20 12.38
N THR A 203 -11.61 -6.14 11.41
CA THR A 203 -10.87 -7.31 10.91
C THR A 203 -10.03 -7.94 12.02
N ALA A 204 -9.36 -7.13 12.84
CA ALA A 204 -8.61 -7.61 13.99
C ALA A 204 -9.53 -8.26 15.05
N ALA A 205 -10.66 -7.63 15.34
CA ALA A 205 -11.68 -8.15 16.25
C ALA A 205 -12.26 -9.49 15.75
N TRP A 206 -12.59 -9.57 14.48
CA TRP A 206 -13.10 -10.77 13.82
C TRP A 206 -12.12 -11.94 13.89
N ALA A 207 -10.84 -11.69 13.59
CA ALA A 207 -9.79 -12.69 13.69
C ALA A 207 -9.63 -13.18 15.16
N ALA A 208 -9.53 -12.27 16.10
CA ALA A 208 -9.38 -12.59 17.51
C ALA A 208 -10.60 -13.34 18.10
N TYR A 209 -11.82 -12.99 17.69
CA TYR A 209 -13.04 -13.67 18.08
C TYR A 209 -13.06 -15.14 17.63
N GLN A 210 -12.43 -15.43 16.49
CA GLN A 210 -12.22 -16.79 15.98
C GLN A 210 -10.99 -17.48 16.58
N SER A 211 -10.36 -16.88 17.59
CA SER A 211 -9.14 -17.39 18.22
C SER A 211 -7.93 -17.44 17.29
N VAL A 212 -7.91 -16.61 16.23
CA VAL A 212 -6.73 -16.42 15.38
C VAL A 212 -5.74 -15.52 16.12
N PRO A 213 -4.49 -15.97 16.34
CA PRO A 213 -3.49 -15.17 17.03
C PRO A 213 -3.17 -13.89 16.26
N LEU A 214 -3.23 -12.72 16.91
CA LEU A 214 -2.99 -11.43 16.28
C LEU A 214 -2.27 -10.47 17.25
N PRO A 215 -0.93 -10.47 17.29
CA PRO A 215 -0.13 -9.69 18.24
C PRO A 215 -0.03 -8.22 17.81
N ILE A 216 -1.08 -7.42 18.00
CA ILE A 216 -1.11 -5.99 17.65
C ILE A 216 -1.55 -5.14 18.85
N VAL A 217 -0.93 -3.95 18.99
CA VAL A 217 -1.36 -2.89 19.88
C VAL A 217 -1.74 -1.68 19.04
N PHE A 218 -3.03 -1.37 18.98
CA PHE A 218 -3.56 -0.13 18.46
C PHE A 218 -3.41 0.97 19.50
N VAL A 219 -2.62 2.00 19.21
CA VAL A 219 -2.38 3.12 20.12
C VAL A 219 -3.15 4.33 19.61
N CYS A 220 -4.27 4.65 20.27
CA CYS A 220 -5.06 5.83 19.95
C CYS A 220 -4.64 7.00 20.83
N GLU A 221 -3.94 7.97 20.26
CA GLU A 221 -3.56 9.22 20.93
C GLU A 221 -4.73 10.21 20.88
N ASP A 222 -5.48 10.32 22.00
CA ASP A 222 -6.67 11.15 22.12
C ASP A 222 -6.30 12.52 22.70
N ASN A 223 -6.23 13.53 21.83
CA ASN A 223 -6.00 14.93 22.19
C ASN A 223 -7.28 15.79 22.15
N GLY A 224 -8.43 15.17 21.89
CA GLY A 224 -9.75 15.81 21.89
C GLY A 224 -10.06 16.66 20.65
N ILE A 225 -9.21 16.65 19.61
CA ILE A 225 -9.43 17.49 18.42
C ILE A 225 -8.81 16.92 17.15
N GLY A 226 -9.62 16.80 16.08
CA GLY A 226 -9.17 16.48 14.72
C GLY A 226 -9.09 17.72 13.85
N ILE A 227 -7.88 18.16 13.50
CA ILE A 227 -7.61 19.42 12.81
C ILE A 227 -8.23 20.60 13.58
N SER A 228 -9.48 20.96 13.31
CA SER A 228 -10.25 22.03 13.96
C SER A 228 -11.55 21.54 14.59
N THR A 229 -11.92 20.28 14.39
CA THR A 229 -13.18 19.69 14.89
C THR A 229 -12.93 18.97 16.22
N ALA A 230 -13.67 19.31 17.26
CA ALA A 230 -13.56 18.66 18.57
C ALA A 230 -14.03 17.20 18.50
N THR A 231 -13.26 16.31 19.12
CA THR A 231 -13.70 14.95 19.42
C THR A 231 -14.57 14.99 20.69
N PRO A 232 -15.82 14.49 20.68
CA PRO A 232 -16.66 14.51 21.87
C PRO A 232 -16.03 13.77 23.04
N THR A 233 -16.12 14.34 24.22
CA THR A 233 -15.58 13.74 25.46
C THR A 233 -16.15 12.35 25.67
N GLY A 234 -15.26 11.35 25.90
CA GLY A 234 -15.64 9.96 26.11
C GLY A 234 -15.93 9.17 24.84
N TRP A 235 -15.86 9.80 23.65
CA TRP A 235 -16.15 9.14 22.37
C TRP A 235 -15.32 7.89 22.12
N ILE A 236 -14.01 7.96 22.35
CA ILE A 236 -13.11 6.82 22.13
C ILE A 236 -13.44 5.66 23.05
N ALA A 237 -13.61 5.92 24.36
CA ALA A 237 -13.98 4.89 25.32
C ALA A 237 -15.33 4.25 24.97
N ALA A 238 -16.34 5.05 24.61
CA ALA A 238 -17.67 4.54 24.25
C ALA A 238 -17.64 3.60 23.04
N ASN A 239 -16.76 3.86 22.05
CA ASN A 239 -16.65 3.06 20.84
C ASN A 239 -15.79 1.80 20.97
N PHE A 240 -14.78 1.82 21.85
CA PHE A 240 -13.74 0.77 21.82
C PHE A 240 -13.63 -0.04 23.11
N SER A 241 -14.15 0.43 24.27
CA SER A 241 -13.98 -0.28 25.55
C SER A 241 -14.65 -1.66 25.61
N ASN A 242 -15.68 -1.89 24.79
CA ASN A 242 -16.43 -3.14 24.75
C ASN A 242 -16.34 -3.86 23.39
N ARG A 243 -15.29 -3.60 22.60
CA ARG A 243 -15.13 -4.23 21.30
C ARG A 243 -14.80 -5.71 21.48
N ALA A 244 -15.62 -6.59 20.89
CA ALA A 244 -15.40 -8.04 20.98
C ALA A 244 -14.02 -8.43 20.45
N GLY A 245 -13.31 -9.30 21.17
CA GLY A 245 -11.99 -9.80 20.75
C GLY A 245 -10.81 -8.85 20.95
N ILE A 246 -11.04 -7.62 21.40
CA ILE A 246 -9.98 -6.61 21.63
C ILE A 246 -9.94 -6.26 23.11
N GLU A 247 -8.74 -6.29 23.68
CA GLU A 247 -8.50 -5.85 25.06
C GLU A 247 -8.34 -4.33 25.10
N TYR A 248 -9.12 -3.63 25.92
CA TYR A 248 -9.06 -2.19 26.05
C TYR A 248 -8.27 -1.78 27.28
N ILE A 249 -7.30 -0.88 27.12
CA ILE A 249 -6.49 -0.29 28.19
C ILE A 249 -6.49 1.22 28.02
N TYR A 250 -6.81 1.94 29.10
CA TYR A 250 -6.71 3.40 29.14
C TYR A 250 -5.46 3.82 29.94
N CYS A 251 -4.76 4.87 29.48
CA CYS A 251 -3.71 5.52 30.25
C CYS A 251 -3.72 7.05 30.09
N ASP A 252 -3.17 7.74 31.10
CA ASP A 252 -2.92 9.18 31.02
C ASP A 252 -1.55 9.42 30.35
N GLY A 253 -1.57 9.71 29.04
CA GLY A 253 -0.38 9.96 28.21
C GLY A 253 0.42 11.21 28.62
N LEU A 254 -0.10 12.03 29.55
CA LEU A 254 0.64 13.14 30.15
C LEU A 254 1.57 12.68 31.25
N ASN A 255 1.31 11.50 31.84
CA ASN A 255 2.14 10.89 32.89
C ASN A 255 2.96 9.73 32.30
N VAL A 256 4.27 9.92 32.16
CA VAL A 256 5.17 8.92 31.55
C VAL A 256 5.22 7.59 32.30
N LEU A 257 4.98 7.59 33.62
CA LEU A 257 5.00 6.35 34.43
C LEU A 257 3.75 5.50 34.17
N ASP A 258 2.56 6.14 34.15
CA ASP A 258 1.32 5.45 33.81
C ASP A 258 1.35 4.95 32.37
N THR A 259 1.82 5.79 31.45
CA THR A 259 1.99 5.44 30.04
C THR A 259 2.89 4.23 29.87
N TYR A 260 4.06 4.22 30.52
CA TYR A 260 4.99 3.09 30.45
C TYR A 260 4.38 1.81 31.04
N GLN A 261 3.76 1.89 32.23
CA GLN A 261 3.15 0.75 32.90
C GLN A 261 2.05 0.11 32.04
N LYS A 262 1.14 0.93 31.49
CA LYS A 262 0.02 0.47 30.64
C LYS A 262 0.50 -0.07 29.29
N ALA A 263 1.53 0.54 28.73
CA ALA A 263 2.17 0.04 27.51
C ALA A 263 2.85 -1.32 27.73
N LYS A 264 3.54 -1.53 28.87
CA LYS A 264 4.08 -2.85 29.25
C LYS A 264 2.99 -3.89 29.46
N GLN A 265 1.83 -3.49 30.00
CA GLN A 265 0.67 -4.37 30.10
C GLN A 265 0.15 -4.76 28.71
N ALA A 266 -0.01 -3.79 27.80
CA ALA A 266 -0.46 -4.00 26.43
C ALA A 266 0.52 -4.91 25.65
N GLU A 267 1.82 -4.62 25.76
CA GLU A 267 2.89 -5.42 25.14
C GLU A 267 2.83 -6.88 25.61
N ARG A 268 2.69 -7.11 26.91
CA ARG A 268 2.60 -8.45 27.48
C ARG A 268 1.38 -9.22 26.96
N ILE A 269 0.21 -8.59 26.87
CA ILE A 269 -1.00 -9.20 26.32
C ILE A 269 -0.80 -9.56 24.86
N ALA A 270 -0.36 -8.60 24.04
CA ALA A 270 -0.14 -8.81 22.62
C ALA A 270 0.93 -9.89 22.37
N ARG A 271 2.06 -9.85 23.07
CA ARG A 271 3.18 -10.79 22.84
C ARG A 271 2.89 -12.19 23.39
N LYS A 272 2.39 -12.30 24.63
CA LYS A 272 2.22 -13.59 25.29
C LYS A 272 0.90 -14.27 24.95
N LEU A 273 -0.20 -13.49 24.92
CA LEU A 273 -1.53 -14.02 24.67
C LEU A 273 -1.93 -13.96 23.19
N ARG A 274 -1.12 -13.26 22.35
CA ARG A 274 -1.38 -13.06 20.92
C ARG A 274 -2.75 -12.46 20.64
N LYS A 275 -3.20 -11.55 21.50
CA LYS A 275 -4.48 -10.86 21.39
C LYS A 275 -4.28 -9.40 20.99
N PRO A 276 -5.14 -8.83 20.15
CA PRO A 276 -5.11 -7.40 19.88
C PRO A 276 -5.49 -6.59 21.12
N VAL A 277 -4.79 -5.49 21.30
CA VAL A 277 -5.02 -4.53 22.39
C VAL A 277 -5.32 -3.16 21.80
N PHE A 278 -6.28 -2.46 22.34
CA PHE A 278 -6.54 -1.05 22.10
C PHE A 278 -6.05 -0.22 23.29
N LEU A 279 -4.91 0.45 23.11
CA LEU A 279 -4.33 1.35 24.11
C LEU A 279 -4.82 2.77 23.84
N HIS A 280 -5.76 3.24 24.66
CA HIS A 280 -6.29 4.59 24.62
C HIS A 280 -5.41 5.52 25.45
N VAL A 281 -4.71 6.43 24.79
CA VAL A 281 -3.73 7.35 25.40
C VAL A 281 -4.29 8.75 25.39
N ARG A 282 -4.68 9.28 26.56
CA ARG A 282 -5.04 10.69 26.70
C ARG A 282 -3.81 11.56 26.45
N THR A 283 -3.94 12.57 25.62
CA THR A 283 -2.86 13.53 25.34
C THR A 283 -3.42 14.93 25.08
N VAL A 284 -2.59 15.89 24.68
CA VAL A 284 -2.99 17.24 24.30
C VAL A 284 -2.30 17.66 23.02
N ARG A 285 -2.85 18.65 22.33
CA ARG A 285 -2.19 19.34 21.22
C ARG A 285 -1.90 20.78 21.60
N LEU A 286 -0.61 21.14 21.75
CA LEU A 286 -0.20 22.46 22.27
C LEU A 286 -0.10 23.55 21.21
N LEU A 287 0.09 23.18 19.94
CA LEU A 287 0.22 24.08 18.81
C LEU A 287 -0.81 23.76 17.73
N GLY A 288 -0.96 24.63 16.74
CA GLY A 288 -1.83 24.40 15.59
C GLY A 288 -1.54 23.07 14.88
N HIS A 289 -2.50 22.58 14.10
CA HIS A 289 -2.43 21.26 13.45
C HIS A 289 -1.17 21.12 12.60
N ALA A 290 -0.84 22.13 11.81
CA ALA A 290 0.36 22.21 10.96
C ALA A 290 0.97 23.61 11.07
N GLY A 291 2.12 23.84 10.44
CA GLY A 291 2.84 25.11 10.53
C GLY A 291 2.09 26.36 10.03
N SER A 292 1.16 26.16 9.11
CA SER A 292 0.30 27.22 8.56
C SER A 292 -1.02 27.39 9.31
N ASP A 293 -1.32 26.55 10.30
CA ASP A 293 -2.60 26.56 11.01
C ASP A 293 -2.63 27.63 12.11
N ALA A 294 -3.70 28.43 12.06
CA ALA A 294 -3.96 29.51 13.02
C ALA A 294 -5.03 29.07 14.03
N GLU A 295 -4.63 28.34 15.08
CA GLU A 295 -5.54 27.71 16.04
C GLU A 295 -6.51 28.68 16.75
N PHE A 296 -6.17 29.95 16.88
CA PHE A 296 -7.04 30.98 17.47
C PHE A 296 -8.30 31.28 16.63
N THR A 297 -8.39 30.78 15.40
CA THR A 297 -9.58 30.90 14.56
C THR A 297 -10.70 29.93 14.95
N TYR A 298 -10.37 28.85 15.66
CA TYR A 298 -11.31 27.81 16.06
C TYR A 298 -11.20 27.38 17.53
N ARG A 299 -10.23 27.92 18.31
CA ARG A 299 -10.09 27.70 19.76
C ARG A 299 -10.06 29.03 20.50
N SER A 300 -10.73 29.05 21.65
CA SER A 300 -10.65 30.23 22.53
C SER A 300 -9.26 30.30 23.20
N LYS A 301 -8.88 31.53 23.57
CA LYS A 301 -7.65 31.72 24.35
C LYS A 301 -7.66 30.91 25.67
N ALA A 302 -8.80 30.83 26.33
CA ALA A 302 -8.94 30.05 27.58
C ALA A 302 -8.68 28.57 27.37
N ASP A 303 -9.15 27.99 26.26
CA ASP A 303 -8.89 26.58 25.92
C ASP A 303 -7.42 26.34 25.59
N ILE A 304 -6.79 27.29 24.90
CA ILE A 304 -5.36 27.23 24.57
C ILE A 304 -4.54 27.28 25.87
N ASP A 305 -4.81 28.24 26.74
CA ASP A 305 -4.11 28.41 28.02
C ASP A 305 -4.34 27.20 28.95
N ALA A 306 -5.54 26.60 28.95
CA ALA A 306 -5.85 25.40 29.71
C ALA A 306 -5.06 24.18 29.20
N ASN A 307 -4.90 24.03 27.89
CA ASN A 307 -4.09 22.97 27.30
C ASN A 307 -2.60 23.15 27.57
N GLU A 308 -2.07 24.39 27.55
CA GLU A 308 -0.67 24.65 27.90
C GLU A 308 -0.34 24.25 29.33
N ARG A 309 -1.26 24.40 30.27
CA ARG A 309 -1.09 23.95 31.64
C ARG A 309 -1.01 22.42 31.76
N GLN A 310 -1.46 21.69 30.75
CA GLN A 310 -1.39 20.23 30.66
C GLN A 310 -0.19 19.75 29.81
N ASP A 311 0.83 20.59 29.66
CA ASP A 311 2.06 20.24 28.92
C ASP A 311 2.70 18.96 29.48
N PRO A 312 2.88 17.88 28.67
CA PRO A 312 3.47 16.62 29.14
C PRO A 312 4.89 16.77 29.70
N LEU A 313 5.64 17.78 29.23
CA LEU A 313 6.96 18.05 29.80
C LEU A 313 6.87 18.59 31.24
N LEU A 314 5.88 19.40 31.56
CA LEU A 314 5.65 19.86 32.93
C LEU A 314 5.23 18.72 33.88
N HIS A 315 4.43 17.76 33.37
CA HIS A 315 4.10 16.57 34.14
C HIS A 315 5.35 15.70 34.41
N THR A 316 6.24 15.56 33.42
CA THR A 316 7.49 14.81 33.64
C THR A 316 8.45 15.57 34.55
N ALA A 317 8.57 16.90 34.42
CA ALA A 317 9.36 17.74 35.34
C ALA A 317 8.89 17.55 36.81
N ARG A 318 7.56 17.49 37.05
CA ARG A 318 7.04 17.18 38.39
C ARG A 318 7.53 15.82 38.87
N ILE A 319 7.45 14.77 38.05
CA ILE A 319 7.90 13.42 38.42
C ILE A 319 9.37 13.42 38.82
N LEU A 320 10.23 14.12 38.05
CA LEU A 320 11.65 14.24 38.32
C LEU A 320 11.95 14.95 39.64
N LEU A 321 11.19 16.02 39.96
CA LEU A 321 11.33 16.79 41.18
C LEU A 321 10.82 16.03 42.40
N GLU A 322 9.58 15.49 42.36
CA GLU A 322 8.95 14.77 43.45
C GLU A 322 9.72 13.53 43.86
N ASN A 323 10.42 12.87 42.94
CA ASN A 323 11.25 11.70 43.21
C ASN A 323 12.73 12.05 43.45
N ASN A 324 13.07 13.33 43.58
CA ASN A 324 14.45 13.80 43.80
C ASN A 324 15.47 13.27 42.76
N ILE A 325 15.05 13.10 41.53
CA ILE A 325 15.90 12.61 40.41
C ILE A 325 16.75 13.77 39.86
N LEU A 326 16.13 14.92 39.58
CA LEU A 326 16.77 16.13 39.14
C LEU A 326 16.24 17.35 39.92
N THR A 327 17.05 18.41 40.00
CA THR A 327 16.61 19.73 40.48
C THR A 327 15.96 20.53 39.35
N ALA A 328 15.20 21.57 39.66
CA ALA A 328 14.59 22.46 38.68
C ALA A 328 15.61 23.11 37.75
N ALA A 329 16.80 23.47 38.27
CA ALA A 329 17.88 24.01 37.47
C ALA A 329 18.40 22.97 36.45
N GLN A 330 18.66 21.74 36.87
CA GLN A 330 19.12 20.67 35.95
C GLN A 330 18.08 20.35 34.85
N ILE A 331 16.80 20.38 35.19
CA ILE A 331 15.72 20.19 34.20
C ILE A 331 15.75 21.32 33.14
N CYS A 332 15.90 22.57 33.59
CA CYS A 332 16.01 23.72 32.68
C CYS A 332 17.31 23.70 31.85
N ASP A 333 18.43 23.26 32.44
CA ASP A 333 19.70 23.10 31.72
C ASP A 333 19.54 22.08 30.57
N ILE A 334 19.00 20.88 30.84
CA ILE A 334 18.71 19.85 29.78
C ILE A 334 17.85 20.45 28.68
N TYR A 335 16.80 21.20 29.05
CA TYR A 335 15.88 21.82 28.08
C TYR A 335 16.60 22.84 27.19
N SER A 336 17.44 23.71 27.77
CA SER A 336 18.13 24.77 27.05
C SER A 336 19.31 24.25 26.22
N ASP A 337 20.08 23.29 26.74
CA ASP A 337 21.17 22.67 26.02
C ASP A 337 20.67 21.92 24.76
N MET A 338 19.55 21.23 24.87
CA MET A 338 18.93 20.55 23.74
C MET A 338 18.45 21.51 22.65
N GLU A 339 17.89 22.67 23.05
CA GLU A 339 17.54 23.73 22.10
C GLU A 339 18.74 24.18 21.28
N GLN A 340 19.87 24.46 21.97
CA GLN A 340 21.10 24.92 21.33
C GLN A 340 21.67 23.86 20.39
N GLN A 341 21.70 22.59 20.83
CA GLN A 341 22.18 21.49 20.03
C GLN A 341 21.38 21.32 18.74
N ILE A 342 20.04 21.32 18.83
CA ILE A 342 19.16 21.18 17.67
C ILE A 342 19.30 22.37 16.71
N ALA A 343 19.41 23.59 17.23
CA ALA A 343 19.64 24.77 16.42
C ALA A 343 20.98 24.70 15.68
N HIS A 344 22.04 24.18 16.33
CA HIS A 344 23.36 24.00 15.72
C HIS A 344 23.27 22.96 14.58
N ILE A 345 22.69 21.78 14.81
CA ILE A 345 22.53 20.73 13.80
C ILE A 345 21.69 21.24 12.62
N ALA A 346 20.64 22.02 12.89
CA ALA A 346 19.80 22.59 11.83
C ALA A 346 20.61 23.48 10.86
N GLN A 347 21.62 24.24 11.36
CA GLN A 347 22.51 25.06 10.50
C GLN A 347 23.43 24.21 9.61
N GLU A 348 23.68 22.97 9.97
CA GLU A 348 24.47 22.03 9.16
C GLU A 348 23.60 21.37 8.09
N VAL A 349 22.40 20.85 8.46
CA VAL A 349 21.55 20.10 7.54
C VAL A 349 20.98 20.95 6.41
N ILE A 350 20.75 22.25 6.63
CA ILE A 350 20.26 23.15 5.56
C ILE A 350 21.26 23.33 4.41
N LYS A 351 22.53 22.99 4.62
CA LYS A 351 23.60 23.05 3.61
C LYS A 351 23.71 21.74 2.80
N ARG A 352 23.01 20.71 3.23
CA ARG A 352 23.06 19.40 2.56
C ARG A 352 22.36 19.42 1.20
N PRO A 353 22.77 18.57 0.25
CA PRO A 353 22.23 18.57 -1.10
C PRO A 353 20.73 18.20 -1.10
N ARG A 354 20.03 18.71 -2.11
CA ARG A 354 18.65 18.34 -2.43
C ARG A 354 18.57 17.65 -3.78
N LEU A 355 17.46 16.97 -4.04
CA LEU A 355 17.18 16.41 -5.37
C LEU A 355 17.02 17.55 -6.38
N THR A 356 17.64 17.44 -7.55
CA THR A 356 17.67 18.49 -8.57
C THR A 356 17.24 18.02 -9.96
N THR A 357 17.19 16.71 -10.21
CA THR A 357 16.78 16.15 -11.50
C THR A 357 15.61 15.18 -11.39
N ALA A 358 14.85 15.02 -12.47
CA ALA A 358 13.75 14.07 -12.54
C ALA A 358 14.23 12.62 -12.35
N GLU A 359 15.42 12.28 -12.84
CA GLU A 359 16.02 10.96 -12.67
C GLU A 359 16.27 10.64 -11.20
N GLN A 360 16.84 11.59 -10.45
CA GLN A 360 17.04 11.45 -9.00
C GLN A 360 15.73 11.26 -8.26
N VAL A 361 14.69 12.03 -8.63
CA VAL A 361 13.36 11.92 -7.99
C VAL A 361 12.74 10.56 -8.27
N LYS A 362 12.77 10.08 -9.53
CA LYS A 362 12.14 8.82 -9.95
C LYS A 362 12.89 7.57 -9.51
N ALA A 363 14.17 7.66 -9.13
CA ALA A 363 15.05 6.52 -8.90
C ALA A 363 14.50 5.49 -7.89
N SER A 364 13.71 5.91 -6.91
CA SER A 364 13.13 5.02 -5.89
C SER A 364 11.75 4.45 -6.24
N LEU A 365 11.13 4.88 -7.34
CA LEU A 365 9.86 4.29 -7.81
C LEU A 365 10.02 2.81 -8.16
N ILE A 366 11.14 2.46 -8.77
CA ILE A 366 11.51 1.09 -9.10
C ILE A 366 12.88 0.82 -8.47
N PRO A 367 12.92 0.41 -7.20
CA PRO A 367 14.17 0.13 -6.51
C PRO A 367 14.96 -0.99 -7.21
N LYS A 368 16.27 -0.87 -7.23
CA LYS A 368 17.15 -1.92 -7.74
C LYS A 368 17.52 -2.86 -6.61
N PHE A 369 17.25 -4.15 -6.81
CA PHE A 369 17.63 -5.21 -5.90
C PHE A 369 18.65 -6.13 -6.56
N ASP A 370 19.55 -6.71 -5.76
CA ASP A 370 20.46 -7.74 -6.25
C ASP A 370 19.69 -9.07 -6.35
N VAL A 371 19.52 -9.58 -7.57
CA VAL A 371 18.70 -10.78 -7.86
C VAL A 371 19.29 -12.04 -7.22
N ALA A 372 20.58 -12.03 -6.85
CA ALA A 372 21.25 -13.18 -6.23
C ALA A 372 20.67 -13.63 -4.89
N ASP A 373 19.96 -12.73 -4.18
CA ASP A 373 19.39 -12.99 -2.85
C ASP A 373 17.96 -13.59 -2.89
N CYS A 374 17.38 -13.81 -4.08
CA CYS A 374 15.95 -14.12 -4.24
C CYS A 374 15.64 -15.54 -4.72
N ASN A 375 16.36 -16.57 -4.26
CA ASN A 375 16.12 -17.95 -4.71
C ASN A 375 15.00 -18.65 -3.91
N TYR A 376 13.75 -18.20 -4.05
CA TYR A 376 12.59 -18.82 -3.40
C TYR A 376 11.94 -19.95 -4.20
N ALA A 377 12.25 -20.07 -5.50
CA ALA A 377 11.64 -21.05 -6.37
C ALA A 377 12.44 -22.38 -6.30
N GLN A 378 11.76 -23.45 -5.94
CA GLN A 378 12.29 -24.81 -6.01
C GLN A 378 11.52 -25.58 -7.08
N PRO A 379 12.09 -25.76 -8.28
CA PRO A 379 11.42 -26.48 -9.37
C PRO A 379 11.00 -27.88 -8.92
N LEU A 380 9.74 -28.23 -9.19
CA LEU A 380 9.22 -29.55 -8.85
C LEU A 380 9.84 -30.64 -9.73
N SER A 381 10.19 -31.77 -9.13
CA SER A 381 10.50 -32.98 -9.89
C SER A 381 9.26 -33.47 -10.68
N LYS A 382 9.49 -34.27 -11.70
CA LYS A 382 8.38 -34.87 -12.48
C LYS A 382 7.43 -35.66 -11.59
N GLU A 383 7.98 -36.37 -10.60
CA GLU A 383 7.23 -37.20 -9.65
C GLU A 383 6.38 -36.33 -8.74
N GLN A 384 6.95 -35.29 -8.16
CA GLN A 384 6.22 -34.32 -7.32
C GLN A 384 5.07 -33.68 -8.09
N ARG A 385 5.33 -33.26 -9.32
CA ARG A 385 4.32 -32.66 -10.19
C ARG A 385 3.20 -33.65 -10.55
N LEU A 386 3.53 -34.91 -10.78
CA LEU A 386 2.54 -35.96 -11.01
C LEU A 386 1.64 -36.20 -9.79
N ILE A 387 2.18 -36.09 -8.58
CA ILE A 387 1.39 -36.17 -7.34
C ILE A 387 0.48 -34.93 -7.22
N LEU A 388 1.02 -33.73 -7.45
CA LEU A 388 0.27 -32.49 -7.40
C LEU A 388 -0.97 -32.52 -8.30
N PHE A 389 -0.81 -32.98 -9.54
CA PHE A 389 -1.86 -33.06 -10.55
C PHE A 389 -2.51 -34.44 -10.69
N ASN A 390 -2.42 -35.30 -9.68
CA ASN A 390 -2.84 -36.71 -9.78
C ASN A 390 -4.27 -36.89 -10.39
N HIS A 391 -5.22 -36.10 -9.93
CA HIS A 391 -6.61 -36.16 -10.40
C HIS A 391 -6.85 -35.42 -11.74
N GLU A 392 -5.88 -34.70 -12.26
CA GLU A 392 -5.97 -33.89 -13.48
C GLU A 392 -5.14 -34.47 -14.65
N LYS A 393 -4.47 -35.59 -14.48
CA LYS A 393 -3.51 -36.16 -15.47
C LYS A 393 -4.06 -36.25 -16.90
N HIS A 394 -5.33 -36.64 -17.03
CA HIS A 394 -5.97 -36.77 -18.34
C HIS A 394 -6.34 -35.39 -18.94
N ASN A 395 -6.66 -34.42 -18.07
CA ASN A 395 -7.03 -33.07 -18.48
C ASN A 395 -5.80 -32.27 -18.92
N LEU A 396 -4.64 -32.44 -18.30
CA LEU A 396 -3.40 -31.78 -18.68
C LEU A 396 -2.97 -32.00 -20.13
N LYS A 397 -3.54 -33.00 -20.81
CA LYS A 397 -3.26 -33.34 -22.23
C LYS A 397 -4.26 -32.72 -23.20
N LYS A 398 -5.20 -31.93 -22.71
CA LYS A 398 -6.26 -31.30 -23.51
C LYS A 398 -6.15 -29.80 -23.41
N SER A 399 -6.61 -29.12 -24.46
CA SER A 399 -6.73 -27.67 -24.43
C SER A 399 -7.86 -27.22 -23.52
N HIS A 400 -7.64 -26.15 -22.77
CA HIS A 400 -8.55 -25.61 -21.76
C HIS A 400 -8.77 -24.10 -21.90
N PRO A 401 -9.87 -23.57 -21.37
CA PRO A 401 -10.11 -22.14 -21.32
C PRO A 401 -9.21 -21.48 -20.26
N MET A 402 -9.05 -20.14 -20.34
CA MET A 402 -8.14 -19.31 -19.55
C MET A 402 -8.27 -19.55 -18.04
N ALA A 403 -9.49 -19.60 -17.48
CA ALA A 403 -9.69 -19.77 -16.04
C ALA A 403 -9.03 -21.05 -15.49
N LYS A 404 -9.14 -22.17 -16.24
CA LYS A 404 -8.51 -23.43 -15.86
C LYS A 404 -7.00 -23.40 -15.94
N LEU A 405 -6.46 -22.72 -16.92
CA LEU A 405 -5.00 -22.57 -17.11
C LEU A 405 -4.38 -21.68 -16.03
N ILE A 406 -5.05 -20.60 -15.64
CA ILE A 406 -4.64 -19.78 -14.49
C ILE A 406 -4.65 -20.62 -13.20
N ASN A 407 -5.71 -21.42 -12.96
CA ASN A 407 -5.78 -22.32 -11.80
C ASN A 407 -4.56 -23.25 -11.70
N TRP A 408 -4.17 -23.88 -12.80
CA TRP A 408 -3.02 -24.77 -12.82
C TRP A 408 -1.69 -24.03 -12.66
N THR A 409 -1.59 -22.80 -13.20
CA THR A 409 -0.41 -21.95 -13.02
C THR A 409 -0.23 -21.55 -11.56
N LEU A 410 -1.30 -21.14 -10.88
CA LEU A 410 -1.28 -20.86 -9.45
C LEU A 410 -0.90 -22.09 -8.64
N MET A 411 -1.36 -23.27 -9.06
CA MET A 411 -1.03 -24.54 -8.40
C MET A 411 0.48 -24.88 -8.53
N ASP A 412 1.07 -24.73 -9.72
CA ASP A 412 2.52 -24.92 -9.91
C ASP A 412 3.32 -23.86 -9.12
N LEU A 413 2.97 -22.57 -9.23
CA LEU A 413 3.66 -21.48 -8.53
C LEU A 413 3.65 -21.65 -7.00
N MET A 414 2.50 -21.99 -6.42
CA MET A 414 2.40 -22.22 -4.98
C MET A 414 3.18 -23.47 -4.53
N ALA A 415 3.32 -24.46 -5.37
CA ALA A 415 4.11 -25.65 -5.05
C ALA A 415 5.61 -25.40 -5.17
N GLU A 416 6.04 -24.57 -6.13
CA GLU A 416 7.45 -24.19 -6.33
C GLU A 416 7.93 -23.14 -5.35
N GLN A 417 7.04 -22.25 -4.86
CA GLN A 417 7.36 -21.14 -3.97
C GLN A 417 6.52 -21.19 -2.69
N GLN A 418 7.15 -21.54 -1.59
CA GLN A 418 6.44 -21.71 -0.31
C GLN A 418 5.99 -20.41 0.34
N ASN A 419 6.62 -19.30 -0.01
CA ASN A 419 6.27 -17.97 0.49
C ASN A 419 5.04 -17.34 -0.21
N ILE A 420 4.49 -17.94 -1.27
CA ILE A 420 3.26 -17.45 -1.90
C ILE A 420 2.06 -17.71 -0.99
N VAL A 421 1.30 -16.65 -0.70
CA VAL A 421 0.05 -16.69 0.06
C VAL A 421 -1.04 -15.96 -0.73
N MET A 422 -2.16 -16.62 -0.93
CA MET A 422 -3.34 -16.01 -1.56
C MET A 422 -4.34 -15.55 -0.50
N CYS A 423 -4.97 -14.42 -0.70
CA CYS A 423 -6.03 -13.90 0.16
C CYS A 423 -7.11 -13.21 -0.67
N GLY A 424 -8.35 -13.30 -0.22
CA GLY A 424 -9.51 -12.74 -0.93
C GLY A 424 -10.82 -13.34 -0.47
N GLU A 425 -11.90 -12.94 -1.14
CA GLU A 425 -13.24 -13.42 -0.87
C GLU A 425 -13.49 -14.77 -1.52
N ASP A 426 -14.05 -15.73 -0.77
CA ASP A 426 -14.49 -17.04 -1.28
C ASP A 426 -13.41 -17.87 -2.00
N ILE A 427 -12.14 -17.49 -1.93
CA ILE A 427 -11.04 -18.14 -2.69
C ILE A 427 -10.63 -19.50 -2.14
N ALA A 428 -10.94 -19.82 -0.89
CA ALA A 428 -10.54 -21.08 -0.25
C ALA A 428 -11.43 -22.27 -0.69
N LYS A 429 -12.37 -22.72 0.14
CA LYS A 429 -13.17 -23.91 -0.10
C LYS A 429 -14.06 -23.82 -1.33
N LYS A 430 -14.65 -22.65 -1.59
CA LYS A 430 -15.51 -22.41 -2.78
C LYS A 430 -14.67 -22.38 -4.07
N GLY A 431 -13.42 -21.92 -3.99
CA GLY A 431 -12.53 -21.83 -5.14
C GLY A 431 -12.74 -20.61 -6.03
N GLY A 432 -13.26 -19.52 -5.47
CA GLY A 432 -13.62 -18.29 -6.18
C GLY A 432 -14.91 -18.41 -6.99
N VAL A 433 -15.37 -17.30 -7.57
CA VAL A 433 -16.63 -17.27 -8.35
C VAL A 433 -16.53 -18.11 -9.62
N TYR A 434 -15.37 -18.10 -10.29
CA TYR A 434 -15.13 -18.80 -11.56
C TYR A 434 -14.24 -20.03 -11.40
N SER A 435 -14.10 -20.56 -10.20
CA SER A 435 -13.27 -21.74 -9.90
C SER A 435 -11.77 -21.56 -10.20
N VAL A 436 -11.28 -20.33 -10.32
CA VAL A 436 -9.86 -20.05 -10.61
C VAL A 436 -8.96 -20.49 -9.45
N THR A 437 -9.44 -20.44 -8.22
CA THR A 437 -8.71 -20.91 -7.03
C THR A 437 -9.18 -22.27 -6.51
N SER A 438 -9.98 -22.98 -7.30
CA SER A 438 -10.53 -24.28 -6.92
C SER A 438 -9.42 -25.29 -6.54
N LYS A 439 -9.64 -26.00 -5.43
CA LYS A 439 -8.74 -27.03 -4.87
C LYS A 439 -7.40 -26.51 -4.33
N LEU A 440 -7.08 -25.21 -4.43
CA LEU A 440 -5.81 -24.70 -3.89
C LEU A 440 -5.75 -24.83 -2.36
N SER A 441 -6.85 -24.50 -1.64
CA SER A 441 -6.89 -24.63 -0.18
C SER A 441 -6.80 -26.09 0.31
N GLU A 442 -7.27 -27.05 -0.48
CA GLU A 442 -7.14 -28.48 -0.17
C GLU A 442 -5.68 -28.95 -0.30
N LYS A 443 -4.93 -28.39 -1.25
CA LYS A 443 -3.54 -28.75 -1.51
C LYS A 443 -2.52 -27.99 -0.66
N PHE A 444 -2.76 -26.72 -0.41
CA PHE A 444 -1.80 -25.83 0.25
C PHE A 444 -2.27 -25.32 1.62
N SER A 445 -3.38 -25.83 2.12
CA SER A 445 -4.06 -25.44 3.37
C SER A 445 -4.68 -24.03 3.35
N VAL A 446 -5.57 -23.82 4.32
CA VAL A 446 -6.19 -22.49 4.57
C VAL A 446 -5.21 -21.44 5.11
N ASN A 447 -4.01 -21.85 5.52
CA ASN A 447 -2.95 -20.93 5.90
C ASN A 447 -2.29 -20.23 4.70
N ARG A 448 -2.36 -20.84 3.51
CA ARG A 448 -1.81 -20.26 2.28
C ARG A 448 -2.88 -19.80 1.29
N VAL A 449 -4.16 -20.17 1.52
CA VAL A 449 -5.31 -19.72 0.72
C VAL A 449 -6.36 -19.23 1.70
N ILE A 450 -6.36 -17.92 1.97
CA ILE A 450 -7.04 -17.29 3.09
C ILE A 450 -8.33 -16.63 2.63
N ASN A 451 -9.48 -17.07 3.14
CA ASN A 451 -10.69 -16.27 3.03
C ASN A 451 -10.63 -15.08 4.00
N THR A 452 -10.83 -13.90 3.48
CA THR A 452 -10.86 -12.65 4.25
C THR A 452 -12.28 -12.26 4.65
N VAL A 453 -12.40 -11.17 5.39
CA VAL A 453 -13.67 -10.43 5.50
C VAL A 453 -13.98 -9.79 4.13
N LEU A 454 -15.26 -9.47 3.88
CA LEU A 454 -15.71 -8.80 2.66
C LEU A 454 -15.41 -7.29 2.75
N ASP A 455 -14.15 -6.95 2.55
CA ASP A 455 -13.64 -5.58 2.60
C ASP A 455 -12.31 -5.52 1.84
N GLU A 456 -12.30 -4.92 0.67
CA GLU A 456 -11.16 -4.90 -0.24
C GLU A 456 -9.97 -4.13 0.35
N GLN A 457 -10.21 -3.13 1.20
CA GLN A 457 -9.14 -2.46 1.95
C GLN A 457 -8.43 -3.43 2.91
N SER A 458 -9.19 -4.28 3.59
CA SER A 458 -8.65 -5.30 4.49
C SER A 458 -7.93 -6.41 3.72
N ILE A 459 -8.41 -6.80 2.53
CA ILE A 459 -7.73 -7.76 1.65
C ILE A 459 -6.34 -7.24 1.28
N LEU A 460 -6.26 -6.00 0.79
CA LEU A 460 -4.97 -5.41 0.40
C LEU A 460 -4.09 -5.06 1.61
N GLY A 461 -4.69 -4.64 2.72
CA GLY A 461 -3.96 -4.44 3.97
C GLY A 461 -3.30 -5.73 4.46
N LEU A 462 -4.01 -6.86 4.39
CA LEU A 462 -3.44 -8.19 4.68
C LEU A 462 -2.27 -8.50 3.74
N ALA A 463 -2.44 -8.27 2.44
CA ALA A 463 -1.40 -8.51 1.43
C ALA A 463 -0.15 -7.65 1.69
N ILE A 464 -0.31 -6.34 1.92
CA ILE A 464 0.81 -5.44 2.25
C ILE A 464 1.54 -5.91 3.51
N GLY A 465 0.78 -6.29 4.56
CA GLY A 465 1.38 -6.79 5.79
C GLY A 465 2.10 -8.13 5.64
N LEU A 466 1.61 -9.02 4.78
CA LEU A 466 2.31 -10.25 4.40
C LEU A 466 3.62 -9.93 3.67
N ALA A 467 3.60 -8.98 2.74
CA ALA A 467 4.80 -8.55 2.01
C ALA A 467 5.85 -7.94 2.94
N HIS A 468 5.45 -7.17 3.97
CA HIS A 468 6.36 -6.65 4.99
C HIS A 468 7.08 -7.75 5.78
N ASN A 469 6.53 -8.95 5.82
CA ASN A 469 7.14 -10.10 6.50
C ASN A 469 7.71 -11.16 5.53
N GLY A 470 8.07 -10.76 4.31
CA GLY A 470 8.80 -11.61 3.36
C GLY A 470 7.95 -12.59 2.56
N PHE A 471 6.62 -12.62 2.75
CA PHE A 471 5.73 -13.38 1.88
C PHE A 471 5.56 -12.70 0.52
N LEU A 472 5.17 -13.48 -0.49
CA LEU A 472 4.68 -12.98 -1.77
C LEU A 472 3.17 -13.17 -1.84
N PRO A 473 2.38 -12.14 -1.52
CA PRO A 473 0.93 -12.23 -1.59
C PRO A 473 0.41 -12.17 -3.02
N ILE A 474 -0.63 -12.97 -3.29
CA ILE A 474 -1.45 -12.89 -4.49
C ILE A 474 -2.90 -12.62 -4.04
N PRO A 475 -3.23 -11.37 -3.69
CA PRO A 475 -4.60 -11.00 -3.32
C PRO A 475 -5.53 -11.05 -4.54
N GLU A 476 -6.80 -11.40 -4.31
CA GLU A 476 -7.85 -11.36 -5.31
C GLU A 476 -8.89 -10.32 -4.92
N ILE A 477 -9.14 -9.36 -5.81
CA ILE A 477 -10.33 -8.51 -5.81
C ILE A 477 -11.32 -9.16 -6.76
N GLN A 478 -12.48 -9.52 -6.24
CA GLN A 478 -13.42 -10.42 -6.92
C GLN A 478 -13.92 -9.88 -8.27
N PHE A 479 -14.18 -8.56 -8.35
CA PHE A 479 -14.58 -7.88 -9.56
C PHE A 479 -13.94 -6.49 -9.66
N LEU A 480 -13.65 -6.06 -10.88
CA LEU A 480 -13.01 -4.76 -11.15
C LEU A 480 -13.81 -3.58 -10.57
N ALA A 481 -15.14 -3.64 -10.60
CA ALA A 481 -16.01 -2.60 -10.02
C ALA A 481 -15.81 -2.39 -8.51
N TYR A 482 -15.28 -3.38 -7.77
CA TYR A 482 -15.08 -3.30 -6.32
C TYR A 482 -13.73 -2.68 -5.94
N VAL A 483 -12.83 -2.53 -6.90
CA VAL A 483 -11.47 -2.01 -6.64
C VAL A 483 -11.45 -0.61 -6.04
N HIS A 484 -12.48 0.19 -6.30
CA HIS A 484 -12.58 1.57 -5.80
C HIS A 484 -12.59 1.65 -4.28
N ASN A 485 -13.09 0.62 -3.58
CA ASN A 485 -12.97 0.53 -2.12
C ASN A 485 -11.50 0.28 -1.66
N ALA A 486 -10.66 -0.25 -2.53
CA ALA A 486 -9.27 -0.61 -2.25
C ALA A 486 -8.24 0.35 -2.88
N GLU A 487 -8.66 1.32 -3.68
CA GLU A 487 -7.79 2.19 -4.48
C GLU A 487 -6.72 2.87 -3.63
N ASP A 488 -7.08 3.41 -2.45
CA ASP A 488 -6.12 4.06 -1.55
C ASP A 488 -5.04 3.09 -1.04
N GLN A 489 -5.37 1.81 -0.84
CA GLN A 489 -4.39 0.81 -0.46
C GLN A 489 -3.43 0.48 -1.61
N ILE A 490 -3.88 0.54 -2.87
CA ILE A 490 -3.02 0.32 -4.05
C ILE A 490 -2.14 1.55 -4.29
N ARG A 491 -2.76 2.72 -4.45
CA ARG A 491 -2.10 3.98 -4.79
C ARG A 491 -1.38 4.59 -3.61
N GLY A 492 -2.12 4.82 -2.49
CA GLY A 492 -1.63 5.57 -1.32
C GLY A 492 -0.66 4.78 -0.46
N GLU A 493 -0.73 3.45 -0.44
CA GLU A 493 0.10 2.60 0.40
C GLU A 493 1.06 1.71 -0.40
N ALA A 494 0.55 0.84 -1.27
CA ALA A 494 1.40 -0.16 -1.92
C ALA A 494 2.37 0.48 -2.92
N ALA A 495 1.91 1.37 -3.79
CA ALA A 495 2.72 1.98 -4.84
C ALA A 495 3.65 3.08 -4.34
N THR A 496 3.23 3.86 -3.31
CA THR A 496 4.01 5.01 -2.85
C THR A 496 5.10 4.66 -1.84
N LEU A 497 5.03 3.52 -1.16
CA LEU A 497 5.98 3.17 -0.12
C LEU A 497 7.44 3.14 -0.60
N PRO A 498 7.80 2.58 -1.76
CA PRO A 498 9.16 2.65 -2.29
C PRO A 498 9.63 4.10 -2.50
N PHE A 499 8.74 4.98 -2.97
CA PHE A 499 9.05 6.39 -3.20
C PHE A 499 9.42 7.12 -1.90
N PHE A 500 8.60 6.98 -0.85
CA PHE A 500 8.81 7.65 0.44
C PHE A 500 9.88 6.99 1.32
N SER A 501 10.25 5.76 1.04
CA SER A 501 11.28 5.03 1.79
C SER A 501 12.62 4.94 1.07
N ASN A 502 12.81 5.73 0.02
CA ASN A 502 14.01 5.65 -0.83
C ASN A 502 14.34 4.20 -1.26
N GLY A 503 13.30 3.41 -1.54
CA GLY A 503 13.41 2.01 -1.93
C GLY A 503 13.67 1.01 -0.80
N GLN A 504 13.77 1.44 0.46
CA GLN A 504 14.09 0.54 1.59
C GLN A 504 12.92 -0.37 1.99
N PHE A 505 11.69 0.09 1.76
CA PHE A 505 10.49 -0.69 1.96
C PHE A 505 9.73 -0.83 0.64
N THR A 506 9.24 -2.03 0.37
CA THR A 506 8.51 -2.37 -0.86
C THR A 506 7.30 -3.22 -0.55
N ASN A 507 6.37 -3.29 -1.50
CA ASN A 507 5.15 -4.09 -1.40
C ASN A 507 5.04 -5.03 -2.62
N PRO A 508 5.91 -6.06 -2.73
CA PRO A 508 5.82 -7.02 -3.82
C PRO A 508 4.51 -7.80 -3.75
N MET A 509 3.71 -7.77 -4.80
CA MET A 509 2.48 -8.56 -4.91
C MET A 509 1.96 -8.63 -6.33
N VAL A 510 1.09 -9.62 -6.58
CA VAL A 510 0.31 -9.73 -7.82
C VAL A 510 -1.16 -9.69 -7.46
N ILE A 511 -1.80 -8.53 -7.66
CA ILE A 511 -3.23 -8.31 -7.40
C ILE A 511 -4.00 -8.87 -8.59
N ARG A 512 -4.77 -9.93 -8.39
CA ARG A 512 -5.64 -10.50 -9.40
C ARG A 512 -7.01 -9.83 -9.36
N ILE A 513 -7.50 -9.40 -10.52
CA ILE A 513 -8.79 -8.72 -10.62
C ILE A 513 -9.54 -9.26 -11.85
N ALA A 514 -10.73 -9.82 -11.65
CA ALA A 514 -11.62 -10.19 -12.75
C ALA A 514 -12.41 -8.98 -13.25
N GLY A 515 -12.33 -8.71 -14.54
CA GLY A 515 -13.03 -7.58 -15.15
C GLY A 515 -12.94 -7.65 -16.67
N LEU A 516 -13.37 -6.60 -17.32
CA LEU A 516 -13.37 -6.37 -18.78
C LEU A 516 -14.38 -7.20 -19.57
N ALA A 517 -15.13 -6.48 -20.37
CA ALA A 517 -16.25 -6.90 -21.22
C ALA A 517 -17.43 -7.55 -20.44
N TYR A 518 -18.42 -8.01 -21.17
CA TYR A 518 -19.65 -8.58 -20.62
C TYR A 518 -19.63 -10.10 -20.71
N GLN A 519 -19.63 -10.75 -19.56
CA GLN A 519 -19.86 -12.18 -19.49
C GLN A 519 -21.37 -12.47 -19.53
N LYS A 520 -21.80 -13.12 -20.60
CA LYS A 520 -23.22 -13.46 -20.84
C LYS A 520 -23.82 -14.22 -19.66
N GLY A 521 -24.96 -13.73 -19.19
CA GLY A 521 -25.73 -14.37 -18.12
C GLY A 521 -25.30 -14.02 -16.72
N PHE A 522 -24.39 -13.08 -16.53
CA PHE A 522 -23.93 -12.64 -15.23
C PHE A 522 -23.96 -11.12 -15.08
N GLY A 523 -24.72 -10.60 -14.14
CA GLY A 523 -24.79 -9.21 -13.70
C GLY A 523 -24.70 -8.14 -14.79
N GLY A 524 -24.72 -6.88 -14.37
CA GLY A 524 -24.39 -5.74 -15.20
C GLY A 524 -23.05 -5.14 -14.76
N HIS A 525 -22.95 -3.81 -14.73
CA HIS A 525 -21.77 -3.04 -14.38
C HIS A 525 -20.99 -3.56 -13.15
N PHE A 526 -21.68 -3.90 -12.06
CA PHE A 526 -21.02 -4.32 -10.82
C PHE A 526 -20.23 -5.65 -10.92
N HIS A 527 -20.45 -6.43 -11.97
CA HIS A 527 -19.76 -7.70 -12.18
C HIS A 527 -19.00 -7.78 -13.51
N ASN A 528 -19.16 -6.77 -14.36
CA ASN A 528 -18.57 -6.73 -15.70
C ASN A 528 -17.95 -5.36 -16.01
N ASP A 529 -17.39 -4.66 -15.03
CA ASP A 529 -16.81 -3.34 -15.29
C ASP A 529 -15.66 -3.44 -16.30
N ASN A 530 -15.58 -2.41 -17.15
CA ASN A 530 -14.59 -2.29 -18.21
C ASN A 530 -13.70 -1.06 -18.05
N SER A 531 -13.56 -0.49 -16.84
CA SER A 531 -12.71 0.69 -16.61
C SER A 531 -11.58 0.39 -15.65
N PHE A 532 -10.35 0.48 -16.14
CA PHE A 532 -9.12 0.39 -15.34
C PHE A 532 -8.31 1.71 -15.34
N ALA A 533 -8.95 2.82 -15.69
CA ALA A 533 -8.29 4.14 -15.77
C ALA A 533 -7.59 4.54 -14.48
N VAL A 534 -8.13 4.16 -13.32
CA VAL A 534 -7.57 4.42 -11.98
C VAL A 534 -6.17 3.85 -11.77
N PHE A 535 -5.74 2.87 -12.55
CA PHE A 535 -4.41 2.27 -12.44
C PHE A 535 -3.38 2.94 -13.35
N ARG A 536 -3.81 3.63 -14.41
CA ARG A 536 -2.93 4.14 -15.45
C ARG A 536 -2.05 5.30 -15.01
N ASP A 537 -2.48 6.05 -14.01
CA ASP A 537 -1.73 7.20 -13.46
C ASP A 537 -0.95 6.87 -12.18
N ILE A 538 -0.86 5.58 -11.80
CA ILE A 538 -0.09 5.15 -10.62
C ILE A 538 1.36 4.84 -11.05
N PRO A 539 2.35 5.68 -10.68
CA PRO A 539 3.72 5.47 -11.09
C PRO A 539 4.30 4.16 -10.57
N GLY A 540 4.97 3.40 -11.43
CA GLY A 540 5.65 2.15 -11.07
C GLY A 540 4.75 0.92 -10.96
N LEU A 541 3.43 1.06 -11.09
CA LEU A 541 2.49 -0.05 -11.16
C LEU A 541 2.59 -0.76 -12.51
N ILE A 542 2.71 -2.09 -12.48
CA ILE A 542 2.61 -2.91 -13.70
C ILE A 542 1.16 -3.33 -13.89
N LEU A 543 0.64 -3.12 -15.10
CA LEU A 543 -0.71 -3.50 -15.49
C LEU A 543 -0.65 -4.56 -16.59
N ALA A 544 -0.96 -5.81 -16.26
CA ALA A 544 -0.96 -6.97 -17.15
C ALA A 544 -2.39 -7.38 -17.52
N CYS A 545 -2.65 -7.71 -18.77
CA CYS A 545 -3.96 -8.14 -19.26
C CYS A 545 -3.79 -9.20 -20.36
N PRO A 546 -3.77 -10.50 -20.03
CA PRO A 546 -3.70 -11.55 -21.02
C PRO A 546 -4.99 -11.66 -21.82
N SER A 547 -4.88 -11.89 -23.13
CA SER A 547 -6.04 -12.05 -24.02
C SER A 547 -6.44 -13.51 -24.24
N ASN A 548 -5.56 -14.47 -23.92
CA ASN A 548 -5.81 -15.90 -24.11
C ASN A 548 -5.14 -16.72 -22.99
N GLY A 549 -5.48 -18.02 -22.93
CA GLY A 549 -5.04 -18.89 -21.85
C GLY A 549 -3.52 -19.16 -21.86
N ALA A 550 -2.86 -19.24 -23.01
CA ALA A 550 -1.42 -19.47 -23.09
C ALA A 550 -0.65 -18.24 -22.57
N ASP A 551 -1.04 -17.06 -23.00
CA ASP A 551 -0.44 -15.81 -22.52
C ASP A 551 -0.72 -15.60 -21.03
N ALA A 552 -1.92 -15.98 -20.52
CA ALA A 552 -2.25 -15.90 -19.10
C ALA A 552 -1.30 -16.75 -18.22
N VAL A 553 -0.91 -17.94 -18.68
CA VAL A 553 0.05 -18.81 -17.99
C VAL A 553 1.43 -18.15 -17.90
N GLU A 554 1.96 -17.70 -19.04
CA GLU A 554 3.31 -17.14 -19.11
C GLU A 554 3.41 -15.77 -18.42
N MET A 555 2.41 -14.91 -18.63
CA MET A 555 2.37 -13.59 -17.99
C MET A 555 2.20 -13.70 -16.46
N MET A 556 1.39 -14.64 -15.95
CA MET A 556 1.26 -14.85 -14.51
C MET A 556 2.60 -15.25 -13.88
N ARG A 557 3.37 -16.15 -14.52
CA ARG A 557 4.70 -16.52 -14.06
C ARG A 557 5.66 -15.34 -14.09
N GLN A 558 5.64 -14.56 -15.17
CA GLN A 558 6.47 -13.37 -15.30
C GLN A 558 6.11 -12.31 -14.25
N CYS A 559 4.83 -12.09 -13.98
CA CYS A 559 4.37 -11.17 -12.93
C CYS A 559 4.85 -11.61 -11.54
N VAL A 560 4.73 -12.90 -11.21
CA VAL A 560 5.23 -13.47 -9.95
C VAL A 560 6.75 -13.32 -9.86
N LYS A 561 7.47 -13.59 -10.95
CA LYS A 561 8.92 -13.40 -11.01
C LYS A 561 9.32 -11.95 -10.77
N MET A 562 8.70 -10.99 -11.45
CA MET A 562 8.98 -9.55 -11.26
C MET A 562 8.63 -9.09 -9.83
N ALA A 563 7.52 -9.55 -9.27
CA ALA A 563 7.15 -9.23 -7.89
C ALA A 563 8.18 -9.81 -6.90
N GLN A 564 8.64 -11.05 -7.11
CA GLN A 564 9.60 -11.73 -6.23
C GLN A 564 11.00 -11.11 -6.32
N GLU A 565 11.54 -10.98 -7.54
CA GLU A 565 12.94 -10.62 -7.78
C GLU A 565 13.16 -9.10 -7.82
N GLN A 566 12.21 -8.35 -8.40
CA GLN A 566 12.30 -6.90 -8.57
C GLN A 566 11.43 -6.12 -7.61
N LYS A 567 10.75 -6.81 -6.68
CA LYS A 567 9.84 -6.25 -5.68
C LYS A 567 8.74 -5.38 -6.29
N ARG A 568 8.25 -5.76 -7.48
CA ARG A 568 7.24 -4.99 -8.24
C ARG A 568 5.83 -5.22 -7.70
N LEU A 569 5.04 -4.16 -7.79
CA LEU A 569 3.59 -4.19 -7.61
C LEU A 569 2.94 -4.42 -8.97
N VAL A 570 2.12 -5.48 -9.08
CA VAL A 570 1.46 -5.87 -10.32
C VAL A 570 -0.04 -5.95 -10.11
N VAL A 571 -0.82 -5.37 -11.03
CA VAL A 571 -2.24 -5.67 -11.21
C VAL A 571 -2.37 -6.58 -12.44
N PHE A 572 -2.94 -7.75 -12.23
CA PHE A 572 -3.21 -8.75 -13.25
C PHE A 572 -4.70 -8.77 -13.54
N LEU A 573 -5.10 -8.05 -14.60
CA LEU A 573 -6.48 -7.98 -15.06
C LEU A 573 -6.83 -9.25 -15.83
N GLU A 574 -7.86 -9.94 -15.40
CA GLU A 574 -8.34 -11.18 -16.00
C GLU A 574 -9.64 -10.91 -16.77
N PRO A 575 -9.60 -10.90 -18.13
CA PRO A 575 -10.80 -10.64 -18.93
C PRO A 575 -11.90 -11.66 -18.64
N ILE A 576 -12.91 -11.24 -17.90
CA ILE A 576 -14.00 -12.12 -17.42
C ILE A 576 -14.78 -12.75 -18.57
N ALA A 577 -14.94 -12.01 -19.67
CA ALA A 577 -15.61 -12.52 -20.86
C ALA A 577 -14.88 -13.70 -21.51
N LEU A 578 -13.56 -13.80 -21.29
CA LEU A 578 -12.72 -14.82 -21.91
C LEU A 578 -12.43 -16.03 -21.00
N TYR A 579 -12.83 -15.96 -19.72
CA TYR A 579 -12.54 -17.02 -18.74
C TYR A 579 -12.95 -18.42 -19.20
N MET A 580 -14.12 -18.55 -19.79
CA MET A 580 -14.68 -19.84 -20.24
C MET A 580 -14.72 -19.98 -21.77
N THR A 581 -14.25 -18.97 -22.52
CA THR A 581 -14.24 -18.97 -23.97
C THR A 581 -13.27 -20.01 -24.51
N ARG A 582 -13.74 -20.80 -25.45
CA ARG A 582 -13.04 -21.90 -26.11
C ARG A 582 -12.94 -21.73 -27.62
N ASP A 583 -13.98 -21.17 -28.20
CA ASP A 583 -14.18 -21.07 -29.64
C ASP A 583 -13.81 -19.67 -30.13
N LEU A 584 -13.29 -19.54 -31.33
CA LEU A 584 -12.95 -18.26 -31.92
C LEU A 584 -13.95 -17.85 -33.02
N HIS A 585 -14.18 -18.70 -33.99
CA HIS A 585 -14.98 -18.36 -35.18
C HIS A 585 -16.33 -19.11 -35.19
N GLU A 586 -16.31 -20.42 -34.92
CA GLU A 586 -17.48 -21.26 -35.04
C GLU A 586 -17.66 -22.07 -33.74
N LYS A 587 -18.87 -22.45 -33.46
CA LYS A 587 -19.18 -23.29 -32.31
C LYS A 587 -18.40 -24.61 -32.36
N ASP A 588 -17.75 -24.97 -31.27
CA ASP A 588 -16.95 -26.19 -31.06
C ASP A 588 -15.63 -26.24 -31.90
N ASP A 589 -15.15 -25.08 -32.44
CA ASP A 589 -13.85 -25.02 -33.13
C ASP A 589 -12.65 -25.11 -32.18
N ASN A 590 -12.84 -24.81 -30.92
CA ASN A 590 -11.84 -24.83 -29.84
C ASN A 590 -10.55 -24.02 -30.15
N LEU A 591 -10.61 -23.05 -31.07
CA LEU A 591 -9.44 -22.27 -31.50
C LEU A 591 -8.96 -21.25 -30.46
N TRP A 592 -9.77 -20.98 -29.41
CA TRP A 592 -9.38 -20.10 -28.30
C TRP A 592 -8.98 -20.87 -27.02
N ALA A 593 -9.20 -22.20 -26.99
CA ALA A 593 -8.69 -23.06 -25.92
C ALA A 593 -7.20 -23.35 -26.17
N ASN A 594 -6.40 -23.39 -25.08
CA ASN A 594 -4.96 -23.56 -25.16
C ASN A 594 -4.48 -24.78 -24.36
N ASP A 595 -3.37 -25.36 -24.76
CA ASP A 595 -2.66 -26.37 -24.00
C ASP A 595 -1.97 -25.73 -22.80
N TYR A 596 -1.85 -26.49 -21.71
CA TYR A 596 -1.13 -26.01 -20.55
C TYR A 596 0.38 -26.10 -20.75
N VAL A 597 1.04 -24.96 -20.75
CA VAL A 597 2.50 -24.85 -20.79
C VAL A 597 3.06 -25.11 -19.39
N THR A 598 3.86 -26.17 -19.25
CA THR A 598 4.48 -26.48 -17.96
C THR A 598 5.64 -25.53 -17.63
N PRO A 599 6.07 -25.40 -16.34
CA PRO A 599 7.22 -24.56 -15.98
C PRO A 599 8.49 -24.85 -16.79
N ALA A 600 8.74 -26.13 -17.14
CA ALA A 600 9.89 -26.54 -17.93
C ALA A 600 9.81 -26.15 -19.42
N GLN A 601 8.63 -25.78 -19.90
CA GLN A 601 8.37 -25.34 -21.28
C GLN A 601 8.13 -23.84 -21.37
N ALA A 602 8.07 -23.18 -20.23
CA ALA A 602 7.74 -21.75 -20.14
C ALA A 602 8.74 -20.89 -20.92
N GLN A 603 8.19 -19.92 -21.65
CA GLN A 603 8.95 -18.87 -22.29
C GLN A 603 8.51 -17.52 -21.73
N PRO A 604 9.40 -16.80 -21.03
CA PRO A 604 9.04 -15.52 -20.43
C PRO A 604 8.50 -14.53 -21.46
N ILE A 605 7.40 -13.88 -21.13
CA ILE A 605 6.90 -12.73 -21.87
C ILE A 605 7.42 -11.49 -21.15
N GLU A 606 8.44 -10.85 -21.72
CA GLU A 606 9.07 -9.69 -21.08
C GLU A 606 8.10 -8.51 -20.95
N LEU A 607 8.32 -7.66 -19.96
CA LEU A 607 7.50 -6.47 -19.72
C LEU A 607 7.53 -5.56 -20.97
N GLY A 608 6.35 -5.11 -21.39
CA GLY A 608 6.16 -4.31 -22.60
C GLY A 608 6.12 -5.10 -23.91
N GLN A 609 6.42 -6.39 -23.90
CA GLN A 609 6.41 -7.24 -25.09
C GLN A 609 4.96 -7.55 -25.54
N PHE A 610 4.52 -6.93 -26.62
CA PHE A 610 3.26 -7.27 -27.29
C PHE A 610 3.43 -8.45 -28.26
N LYS A 611 2.31 -9.01 -28.73
CA LYS A 611 2.27 -10.07 -29.75
C LYS A 611 1.63 -9.55 -31.02
N GLN A 612 2.24 -9.86 -32.16
CA GLN A 612 1.68 -9.63 -33.48
C GLN A 612 1.12 -10.94 -34.04
N TYR A 613 -0.05 -10.86 -34.65
CA TYR A 613 -0.65 -11.91 -35.46
C TYR A 613 -0.89 -11.40 -36.88
N GLY A 614 -0.49 -12.20 -37.84
CA GLY A 614 -0.51 -11.77 -39.24
C GLY A 614 0.60 -10.75 -39.56
N ASP A 615 0.84 -10.53 -40.85
CA ASP A 615 1.84 -9.63 -41.41
C ASP A 615 1.27 -8.73 -42.53
N GLY A 616 -0.06 -8.60 -42.56
CA GLY A 616 -0.77 -7.76 -43.50
C GLY A 616 -0.35 -6.30 -43.42
N THR A 617 -0.52 -5.60 -44.53
CA THR A 617 -0.13 -4.20 -44.70
C THR A 617 -1.32 -3.26 -44.97
N ASP A 618 -2.53 -3.81 -45.18
CA ASP A 618 -3.69 -2.98 -45.51
C ASP A 618 -4.26 -2.27 -44.26
N LEU A 619 -4.18 -2.90 -43.11
CA LEU A 619 -4.68 -2.36 -41.84
C LEU A 619 -3.94 -2.98 -40.64
N CYS A 620 -3.49 -2.14 -39.70
CA CYS A 620 -3.02 -2.58 -38.40
C CYS A 620 -4.12 -2.41 -37.33
N ILE A 621 -4.50 -3.48 -36.66
CA ILE A 621 -5.44 -3.44 -35.52
C ILE A 621 -4.67 -3.58 -34.22
N VAL A 622 -4.79 -2.62 -33.31
CA VAL A 622 -4.14 -2.64 -31.98
C VAL A 622 -5.18 -2.84 -30.92
N SER A 623 -5.03 -3.87 -30.07
CA SER A 623 -6.01 -4.18 -29.05
C SER A 623 -5.41 -4.99 -27.88
N TYR A 624 -6.24 -5.38 -26.94
CA TYR A 624 -5.95 -6.22 -25.78
C TYR A 624 -7.23 -6.91 -25.29
N GLY A 625 -7.08 -7.92 -24.41
CA GLY A 625 -8.21 -8.58 -23.75
C GLY A 625 -9.29 -9.04 -24.72
N ASN A 626 -10.54 -8.71 -24.42
CA ASN A 626 -11.67 -9.09 -25.26
C ASN A 626 -11.69 -8.34 -26.60
N GLY A 627 -11.20 -7.10 -26.65
CA GLY A 627 -11.04 -6.36 -27.91
C GLY A 627 -10.13 -7.08 -28.89
N TYR A 628 -9.04 -7.71 -28.41
CA TYR A 628 -8.19 -8.56 -29.22
C TYR A 628 -8.92 -9.81 -29.74
N TYR A 629 -9.71 -10.47 -28.87
CA TYR A 629 -10.54 -11.60 -29.29
C TYR A 629 -11.50 -11.24 -30.42
N LEU A 630 -12.23 -10.10 -30.30
CA LEU A 630 -13.13 -9.60 -31.35
C LEU A 630 -12.37 -9.22 -32.63
N SER A 631 -11.19 -8.62 -32.48
CA SER A 631 -10.33 -8.27 -33.61
C SER A 631 -9.85 -9.50 -34.40
N ARG A 632 -9.58 -10.62 -33.71
CA ARG A 632 -9.22 -11.90 -34.37
C ARG A 632 -10.43 -12.53 -35.11
N GLN A 633 -11.66 -12.32 -34.62
CA GLN A 633 -12.85 -12.70 -35.37
C GLN A 633 -13.04 -11.83 -36.61
N ALA A 634 -12.87 -10.50 -36.46
CA ALA A 634 -13.00 -9.55 -37.55
C ALA A 634 -11.94 -9.78 -38.67
N GLU A 635 -10.70 -10.09 -38.30
CA GLU A 635 -9.58 -10.34 -39.20
C GLU A 635 -9.92 -11.43 -40.26
N LYS A 636 -10.55 -12.54 -39.85
CA LYS A 636 -11.01 -13.60 -40.77
C LYS A 636 -12.03 -13.07 -41.78
N ILE A 637 -13.00 -12.30 -41.31
CA ILE A 637 -14.06 -11.74 -42.17
C ILE A 637 -13.45 -10.70 -43.17
N LEU A 638 -12.49 -9.92 -42.70
CA LEU A 638 -11.80 -8.93 -43.53
C LEU A 638 -10.94 -9.60 -44.59
N ALA A 639 -10.22 -10.69 -44.25
CA ALA A 639 -9.44 -11.46 -45.23
C ALA A 639 -10.31 -12.05 -46.36
N GLU A 640 -11.54 -12.52 -46.06
CA GLU A 640 -12.51 -12.99 -47.04
C GLU A 640 -12.95 -11.86 -48.00
N LYS A 641 -12.81 -10.59 -47.56
CA LYS A 641 -13.08 -9.39 -48.38
C LYS A 641 -11.82 -8.81 -49.04
N GLY A 642 -10.68 -9.49 -48.91
CA GLY A 642 -9.40 -9.08 -49.52
C GLY A 642 -8.65 -8.01 -48.73
N ILE A 643 -8.99 -7.74 -47.45
CA ILE A 643 -8.29 -6.83 -46.56
C ILE A 643 -7.41 -7.67 -45.61
N ILE A 644 -6.10 -7.60 -45.80
CA ILE A 644 -5.13 -8.38 -45.04
C ILE A 644 -4.62 -7.57 -43.86
N CYS A 645 -5.01 -7.98 -42.65
CA CYS A 645 -4.74 -7.26 -41.42
C CYS A 645 -3.46 -7.77 -40.70
N ARG A 646 -2.90 -6.89 -39.92
CA ARG A 646 -1.96 -7.16 -38.84
C ARG A 646 -2.66 -6.87 -37.55
N VAL A 647 -2.70 -7.82 -36.58
CA VAL A 647 -3.38 -7.65 -35.29
C VAL A 647 -2.37 -7.71 -34.17
N ILE A 648 -2.32 -6.67 -33.33
CA ILE A 648 -1.43 -6.54 -32.19
C ILE A 648 -2.22 -6.79 -30.91
N ASP A 649 -1.74 -7.70 -30.07
CA ASP A 649 -2.17 -7.92 -28.69
C ASP A 649 -1.17 -7.27 -27.74
N LEU A 650 -1.57 -6.22 -27.05
CA LEU A 650 -0.68 -5.44 -26.18
C LEU A 650 -0.16 -6.24 -24.98
N ARG A 651 -0.98 -7.10 -24.35
CA ARG A 651 -0.66 -7.88 -23.15
C ARG A 651 -0.35 -7.03 -21.92
N TRP A 652 0.50 -6.01 -22.04
CA TRP A 652 0.87 -5.06 -21.00
C TRP A 652 0.21 -3.72 -21.28
N LEU A 653 -0.51 -3.19 -20.29
CA LEU A 653 -1.24 -1.91 -20.38
C LEU A 653 -0.50 -0.77 -19.66
N SER A 654 0.65 -1.08 -19.06
CA SER A 654 1.70 -0.15 -18.64
C SER A 654 3.01 -0.56 -19.30
N ASP A 655 4.02 0.30 -19.26
CA ASP A 655 5.38 0.01 -19.76
C ASP A 655 5.40 -0.49 -21.23
N ILE A 656 4.50 0.04 -22.07
CA ILE A 656 4.42 -0.33 -23.51
C ILE A 656 5.71 0.08 -24.21
N ASP A 657 6.31 -0.85 -24.98
CA ASP A 657 7.45 -0.54 -25.86
C ASP A 657 6.98 0.36 -27.01
N GLN A 658 6.98 1.67 -26.76
CA GLN A 658 6.51 2.68 -27.70
C GLN A 658 7.27 2.61 -29.04
N GLN A 659 8.59 2.47 -29.00
CA GLN A 659 9.40 2.43 -30.22
C GLN A 659 8.99 1.26 -31.13
N LYS A 660 8.92 0.05 -30.54
CA LYS A 660 8.53 -1.15 -31.26
C LYS A 660 7.08 -1.12 -31.74
N LEU A 661 6.17 -0.51 -30.93
CA LEU A 661 4.76 -0.33 -31.33
C LEU A 661 4.67 0.57 -32.56
N VAL A 662 5.36 1.71 -32.57
CA VAL A 662 5.40 2.64 -33.69
C VAL A 662 6.03 1.97 -34.93
N GLU A 663 7.17 1.29 -34.81
CA GLU A 663 7.81 0.54 -35.92
C GLU A 663 6.85 -0.49 -36.51
N THR A 664 6.08 -1.22 -35.64
CA THR A 664 5.17 -2.26 -36.11
C THR A 664 3.93 -1.69 -36.79
N THR A 665 3.37 -0.60 -36.27
CA THR A 665 2.20 0.07 -36.84
C THR A 665 2.54 0.83 -38.11
N SER A 666 3.74 1.36 -38.25
CA SER A 666 4.22 2.07 -39.45
C SER A 666 4.34 1.18 -40.72
N ALA A 667 4.17 -0.13 -40.60
CA ALA A 667 4.06 -1.02 -41.73
C ALA A 667 2.69 -0.93 -42.43
N CYS A 668 1.73 -0.20 -41.88
CA CYS A 668 0.39 0.04 -42.39
C CYS A 668 0.09 1.55 -42.36
N ASP A 669 -0.46 2.08 -43.49
CA ASP A 669 -0.90 3.48 -43.51
C ASP A 669 -2.16 3.74 -42.68
N LYS A 670 -2.81 2.69 -42.22
CA LYS A 670 -4.07 2.73 -41.44
C LYS A 670 -3.95 1.92 -40.16
N VAL A 671 -4.36 2.53 -39.06
CA VAL A 671 -4.34 1.92 -37.72
C VAL A 671 -5.71 2.03 -37.07
N LEU A 672 -6.29 0.90 -36.69
CA LEU A 672 -7.52 0.82 -35.97
C LEU A 672 -7.23 0.39 -34.51
N ILE A 673 -7.49 1.24 -33.53
CA ILE A 673 -7.33 0.92 -32.10
C ILE A 673 -8.68 0.42 -31.59
N VAL A 674 -8.75 -0.82 -31.13
CA VAL A 674 -9.96 -1.42 -30.55
C VAL A 674 -9.78 -1.53 -29.05
N ASP A 675 -10.52 -0.73 -28.31
CA ASP A 675 -10.46 -0.63 -26.85
C ASP A 675 -11.82 -0.97 -26.22
N GLU A 676 -11.87 -1.97 -25.39
CA GLU A 676 -13.10 -2.39 -24.74
C GLU A 676 -13.53 -1.48 -23.56
N CYS A 677 -12.71 -0.50 -23.20
CA CYS A 677 -13.04 0.50 -22.17
C CYS A 677 -13.85 1.67 -22.77
N ARG A 678 -14.36 2.52 -21.85
CA ARG A 678 -15.12 3.73 -22.20
C ARG A 678 -14.31 4.65 -23.11
N HIS A 679 -15.01 5.47 -23.90
CA HIS A 679 -14.39 6.41 -24.84
C HIS A 679 -13.44 7.39 -24.13
N THR A 680 -13.86 7.91 -22.99
CA THR A 680 -13.12 8.89 -22.19
C THR A 680 -12.17 8.20 -21.20
N GLY A 681 -10.89 8.62 -21.20
CA GLY A 681 -9.89 8.17 -20.25
C GLY A 681 -9.33 6.77 -20.48
N SER A 682 -9.68 6.11 -21.60
CA SER A 682 -9.19 4.78 -21.92
C SER A 682 -7.73 4.78 -22.43
N ILE A 683 -7.13 3.59 -22.52
CA ILE A 683 -5.74 3.47 -23.02
C ILE A 683 -5.61 3.85 -24.50
N SER A 684 -6.70 3.77 -25.27
CA SER A 684 -6.69 4.13 -26.68
C SER A 684 -6.29 5.58 -26.95
N GLU A 685 -6.53 6.50 -26.00
CA GLU A 685 -6.06 7.89 -26.09
C GLU A 685 -4.52 7.96 -26.04
N ALA A 686 -3.89 7.22 -25.13
CA ALA A 686 -2.44 7.16 -25.04
C ALA A 686 -1.82 6.46 -26.26
N LEU A 687 -2.44 5.38 -26.74
CA LEU A 687 -1.98 4.67 -27.94
C LEU A 687 -2.07 5.56 -29.18
N PHE A 688 -3.18 6.30 -29.33
CA PHE A 688 -3.33 7.29 -30.40
C PHE A 688 -2.19 8.31 -30.36
N THR A 689 -1.91 8.88 -29.19
CA THR A 689 -0.84 9.85 -29.00
C THR A 689 0.54 9.24 -29.30
N MET A 690 0.85 8.04 -28.74
CA MET A 690 2.13 7.36 -28.96
C MET A 690 2.41 7.11 -30.46
N ILE A 691 1.39 6.62 -31.18
CA ILE A 691 1.52 6.32 -32.61
C ILE A 691 1.65 7.61 -33.43
N SER A 692 0.80 8.62 -33.13
CA SER A 692 0.84 9.91 -33.88
C SER A 692 2.16 10.65 -33.68
N GLU A 693 2.66 10.76 -32.43
CA GLU A 693 3.89 11.49 -32.12
C GLU A 693 5.16 10.73 -32.59
N GLY A 694 5.11 9.38 -32.54
CA GLY A 694 6.26 8.54 -32.89
C GLY A 694 6.43 8.26 -34.38
N SER A 695 5.37 8.36 -35.19
CA SER A 695 5.39 8.03 -36.61
C SER A 695 6.02 9.15 -37.46
N GLN A 696 6.97 8.80 -38.30
CA GLN A 696 7.56 9.75 -39.28
C GLN A 696 6.54 10.14 -40.34
N GLN A 697 5.76 9.17 -40.79
CA GLN A 697 4.64 9.36 -41.74
C GLN A 697 3.35 9.08 -40.95
N GLN A 698 2.44 10.05 -40.95
CA GLN A 698 1.22 9.97 -40.14
C GLN A 698 0.25 8.93 -40.71
N PRO A 699 -0.05 7.83 -39.98
CA PRO A 699 -1.09 6.90 -40.41
C PRO A 699 -2.48 7.50 -40.17
N VAL A 700 -3.46 7.02 -40.89
CA VAL A 700 -4.88 7.28 -40.59
C VAL A 700 -5.26 6.44 -39.37
N ILE A 701 -5.55 7.08 -38.22
CA ILE A 701 -5.88 6.38 -37.00
C ILE A 701 -7.36 6.58 -36.64
N GLN A 702 -8.07 5.47 -36.40
CA GLN A 702 -9.40 5.49 -35.82
C GLN A 702 -9.45 4.66 -34.54
N ARG A 703 -10.39 5.00 -33.64
CA ARG A 703 -10.63 4.28 -32.40
C ARG A 703 -12.06 3.74 -32.36
N ILE A 704 -12.19 2.48 -31.96
CA ILE A 704 -13.46 1.87 -31.52
C ILE A 704 -13.32 1.70 -30.00
N THR A 705 -14.31 2.18 -29.25
CA THR A 705 -14.34 2.13 -27.80
C THR A 705 -15.74 1.74 -27.34
N ALA A 706 -15.87 1.33 -26.08
CA ALA A 706 -17.20 1.30 -25.47
C ALA A 706 -17.75 2.73 -25.31
N GLU A 707 -19.06 2.84 -25.21
CA GLU A 707 -19.74 4.09 -24.90
C GLU A 707 -19.39 4.58 -23.48
N ASP A 708 -19.45 5.89 -23.24
CA ASP A 708 -19.29 6.49 -21.90
C ASP A 708 -20.53 6.18 -21.03
N SER A 709 -20.71 4.90 -20.72
CA SER A 709 -21.85 4.36 -19.99
C SER A 709 -21.41 3.25 -19.03
N PHE A 710 -22.29 2.94 -18.07
CA PHE A 710 -22.22 1.70 -17.31
C PHE A 710 -22.82 0.56 -18.13
N ILE A 711 -22.26 -0.65 -17.96
CA ILE A 711 -22.73 -1.84 -18.66
C ILE A 711 -24.08 -2.28 -18.08
N PRO A 712 -25.18 -2.26 -18.86
CA PRO A 712 -26.51 -2.68 -18.40
C PRO A 712 -26.65 -4.21 -18.38
N LEU A 713 -27.80 -4.69 -17.92
CA LEU A 713 -28.13 -6.11 -17.90
C LEU A 713 -28.58 -6.61 -19.27
N GLY A 714 -28.32 -7.88 -19.53
CA GLY A 714 -28.85 -8.62 -20.68
C GLY A 714 -28.29 -8.14 -22.01
N SER A 715 -29.15 -8.18 -23.07
CA SER A 715 -28.72 -7.82 -24.43
C SER A 715 -28.37 -6.34 -24.61
N ALA A 716 -28.89 -5.47 -23.75
CA ALA A 716 -28.56 -4.05 -23.78
C ALA A 716 -27.05 -3.78 -23.51
N ALA A 717 -26.34 -4.71 -22.85
CA ALA A 717 -24.90 -4.60 -22.66
C ALA A 717 -24.14 -4.50 -23.99
N TYR A 718 -24.57 -5.21 -25.01
CA TYR A 718 -23.92 -5.20 -26.32
C TYR A 718 -24.16 -3.91 -27.13
N ALA A 719 -25.11 -3.08 -26.72
CA ALA A 719 -25.33 -1.77 -27.35
C ALA A 719 -24.31 -0.70 -26.90
N VAL A 720 -23.54 -0.96 -25.85
CA VAL A 720 -22.56 -0.03 -25.29
C VAL A 720 -21.13 -0.56 -25.35
N LEU A 721 -20.93 -1.74 -25.90
CA LEU A 721 -19.61 -2.39 -26.00
C LEU A 721 -19.21 -2.58 -27.47
N PRO A 722 -17.91 -2.56 -27.81
CA PRO A 722 -17.43 -2.87 -29.16
C PRO A 722 -17.90 -4.23 -29.65
N SER A 723 -18.15 -4.35 -30.94
CA SER A 723 -18.56 -5.60 -31.60
C SER A 723 -17.65 -5.96 -32.77
N THR A 724 -17.63 -7.24 -33.13
CA THR A 724 -16.94 -7.73 -34.33
C THR A 724 -17.48 -7.05 -35.59
N GLU A 725 -18.80 -6.83 -35.67
CA GLU A 725 -19.45 -6.15 -36.81
C GLU A 725 -18.98 -4.71 -36.95
N GLU A 726 -18.91 -3.97 -35.86
CA GLU A 726 -18.40 -2.59 -35.83
C GLU A 726 -16.93 -2.52 -36.28
N ILE A 727 -16.08 -3.45 -35.81
CA ILE A 727 -14.68 -3.54 -36.22
C ILE A 727 -14.58 -3.77 -37.74
N VAL A 728 -15.36 -4.71 -38.27
CA VAL A 728 -15.39 -5.01 -39.72
C VAL A 728 -15.86 -3.81 -40.53
N ASN A 729 -16.95 -3.17 -40.17
CA ASN A 729 -17.50 -2.03 -40.88
C ASN A 729 -16.55 -0.82 -40.87
N THR A 730 -15.94 -0.52 -39.72
CA THR A 730 -14.96 0.57 -39.62
C THR A 730 -13.69 0.28 -40.45
N ALA A 731 -13.20 -0.95 -40.39
CA ALA A 731 -12.04 -1.37 -41.17
C ALA A 731 -12.28 -1.24 -42.68
N ILE A 732 -13.45 -1.66 -43.18
CA ILE A 732 -13.83 -1.49 -44.60
C ILE A 732 -13.89 -0.01 -44.96
N ALA A 733 -14.57 0.82 -44.14
CA ALA A 733 -14.66 2.26 -44.41
C ALA A 733 -13.29 2.93 -44.47
N MET A 734 -12.37 2.55 -43.58
CA MET A 734 -10.99 3.06 -43.59
C MET A 734 -10.21 2.65 -44.85
N THR A 735 -10.44 1.44 -45.39
CA THR A 735 -9.70 0.92 -46.55
C THR A 735 -10.30 1.33 -47.90
N GLU A 736 -11.59 1.69 -47.96
CA GLU A 736 -12.27 2.12 -49.20
C GLU A 736 -12.16 3.63 -49.47
N GLN A 737 -11.84 4.47 -48.48
CA GLN A 737 -11.72 5.93 -48.68
C GLN A 737 -10.70 6.33 -49.74
N GLU A 738 -9.62 5.58 -49.96
CA GLU A 738 -8.61 5.86 -51.00
C GLU A 738 -9.07 5.53 -52.44
N LYS A 739 -10.02 4.58 -52.61
CA LYS A 739 -10.49 4.21 -53.95
C LYS A 739 -11.41 5.26 -54.57
N ASN A 740 -11.89 6.22 -53.77
CA ASN A 740 -12.77 7.29 -54.23
C ASN A 740 -12.03 8.63 -54.46
N ASP A 741 -10.78 8.77 -53.96
CA ASP A 741 -9.95 9.96 -54.12
C ASP A 741 -8.89 9.83 -55.27
N GLU A 742 -8.76 8.64 -55.90
CA GLU A 742 -8.07 8.40 -57.16
C GLU A 742 -9.05 8.50 -58.38
#